data_4567c3756042a400d0bcb4d40f035ef7
#
_entry.id   4567c3756042a400d0bcb4d40f035ef7
#
_cell.length_a   1.000
_cell.length_b   1.000
_cell.length_c   1.000
_cell.angle_alpha   90.00
_cell.angle_beta   90.00
_cell.angle_gamma   90.00
#
_symmetry.space_group_name_H-M   'P 1'
#
loop_
_entity.id
_entity.type
_entity.pdbx_description
1 polymer ?
#
loop_
_entity_poly.entity_id
_entity_poly.type
_entity_poly.pdbx_seq_one_letter_code
_entity_poly.pdbx_strand_id
1 'polypeptide(L)'
;MRQTPLALALGLVFVSSAYAETLPEFVGDTIVVTPTRFEESASRTAGNVIVITRQEIERTPATSVPDLLAGTVGTTVSPLYGALGIDASVSLRGSGSGGTATSNTLVLLNGQRLNPIDSGSIDWSLIPLSSIERIEIMPGSGTVLYGDRSTGGVINIITKKSADARYVSAGLGSYGLRELSGQTGWTAGSTDTSLYFQYGASDGWRTNSNQERYSLGGRVNFLNETGKRAFVDLAAFQENLGQPGGLWSAEYAADPTKSRHPHDSSDRKGFRIRPGFEIDLSPDVRLDADLVFSRDERSGYSDPTNPVEQTRDLSRDFVSFSPKLGIRHWLGGLRNQATVGFDYYRGTTDSLTSPTGHQAYTQAATQTSNAVYAQNITDLSVRLALTLGVRSQRLEQSASQSAYTTYWGGPQAAMSGQSVDTRGAYEAGLSYRADDWKVYGRVGTSYRFPNTDELYGLDPLTYDPVFAFGLRPQHGTTYEIGGTKKIGRGSLGFSVYQQDLKDEITSDPNGGNMNVPKTRRLGTELSANLELADALRGNLGVTLEDAEIRAGAYAGRTVPLVPKVQASAGLTWSRTAAAAYSARLNYVGKRRYGDDYANAAGYLAGYTKLDLLASWRIRDWTIDAKVLNATDKKYAAYGGYGFNSGTFAYDTFYYPADRRTFGVSARYDFR
;
A
#
# COMPACT_ATOMS: atom_id res chain seq x y z
N MET A 1 -40.66 1.59 -4.16
CA MET A 1 -40.17 2.99 -4.30
C MET A 1 -39.29 3.03 -5.53
N ARG A 2 -39.59 3.93 -6.44
CA ARG A 2 -39.09 3.94 -7.84
C ARG A 2 -37.61 4.28 -7.90
N GLN A 3 -36.82 3.46 -8.58
CA GLN A 3 -35.45 3.75 -8.99
C GLN A 3 -35.51 4.59 -10.27
N THR A 4 -34.92 5.77 -10.24
CA THR A 4 -34.70 6.62 -11.41
C THR A 4 -33.30 6.33 -11.99
N PRO A 5 -33.17 6.01 -13.29
CA PRO A 5 -31.85 5.86 -13.91
C PRO A 5 -31.23 7.24 -14.17
N LEU A 6 -29.97 7.42 -13.74
CA LEU A 6 -29.15 8.59 -14.04
C LEU A 6 -28.67 8.49 -15.49
N ALA A 7 -29.29 9.26 -16.39
CA ALA A 7 -28.82 9.44 -17.76
C ALA A 7 -27.64 10.44 -17.76
N LEU A 8 -26.44 9.95 -18.09
CA LEU A 8 -25.24 10.78 -18.29
C LEU A 8 -25.30 11.37 -19.71
N ALA A 9 -25.65 12.65 -19.82
CA ALA A 9 -25.55 13.40 -21.07
C ALA A 9 -24.12 13.91 -21.25
N LEU A 10 -23.30 13.26 -22.08
CA LEU A 10 -22.02 13.79 -22.59
C LEU A 10 -22.32 14.76 -23.75
N GLY A 11 -22.29 16.06 -23.46
CA GLY A 11 -22.29 17.10 -24.48
C GLY A 11 -20.91 17.20 -25.17
N LEU A 12 -20.82 16.77 -26.41
CA LEU A 12 -19.64 16.97 -27.27
C LEU A 12 -19.54 18.42 -27.71
N VAL A 13 -18.56 19.15 -27.22
CA VAL A 13 -18.17 20.47 -27.74
C VAL A 13 -17.05 20.29 -28.75
N PHE A 14 -17.32 20.51 -30.03
CA PHE A 14 -16.31 20.60 -31.07
C PHE A 14 -15.56 21.94 -30.99
N VAL A 15 -14.26 21.89 -30.76
CA VAL A 15 -13.38 23.06 -30.88
C VAL A 15 -12.30 22.77 -31.92
N SER A 16 -12.16 23.70 -32.84
CA SER A 16 -11.22 23.69 -33.95
C SER A 16 -9.75 23.63 -33.56
N SER A 17 -8.98 22.90 -34.36
CA SER A 17 -7.56 22.58 -34.23
C SER A 17 -6.65 23.81 -34.08
N ALA A 18 -5.92 23.84 -32.96
CA ALA A 18 -4.69 24.59 -32.81
C ALA A 18 -3.53 23.60 -32.70
N TYR A 19 -2.45 23.85 -33.41
CA TYR A 19 -1.27 23.01 -33.46
C TYR A 19 -0.72 22.74 -32.06
N ALA A 20 -0.75 21.46 -31.63
CA ALA A 20 -0.12 21.01 -30.43
C ALA A 20 1.23 20.37 -30.77
N GLU A 21 2.32 20.78 -30.12
CA GLU A 21 3.58 20.06 -30.14
C GLU A 21 3.34 18.62 -29.67
N THR A 22 3.78 17.65 -30.45
CA THR A 22 3.64 16.23 -30.20
C THR A 22 4.40 15.85 -28.94
N LEU A 23 3.65 15.40 -27.92
CA LEU A 23 4.22 14.75 -26.74
C LEU A 23 4.90 13.43 -27.15
N PRO A 24 5.97 12.99 -26.48
CA PRO A 24 6.72 11.81 -26.88
C PRO A 24 5.81 10.57 -26.93
N GLU A 25 5.91 9.87 -28.04
CA GLU A 25 5.15 8.69 -28.39
C GLU A 25 5.49 7.52 -27.45
N PHE A 26 4.51 6.94 -26.78
CA PHE A 26 4.68 5.71 -26.01
C PHE A 26 4.67 4.51 -26.96
N VAL A 27 5.74 4.33 -27.70
CA VAL A 27 5.98 3.19 -28.59
C VAL A 27 7.04 2.32 -27.93
N GLY A 28 6.60 1.43 -27.02
CA GLY A 28 7.46 0.45 -26.37
C GLY A 28 6.65 -0.48 -25.48
N ASP A 29 7.12 -1.70 -25.33
CA ASP A 29 6.57 -2.62 -24.33
C ASP A 29 6.97 -2.10 -22.94
N THR A 30 6.03 -2.00 -22.00
CA THR A 30 6.31 -1.50 -20.66
C THR A 30 7.28 -2.43 -19.94
N ILE A 31 8.43 -1.91 -19.55
CA ILE A 31 9.41 -2.66 -18.78
C ILE A 31 9.05 -2.58 -17.30
N VAL A 32 8.93 -3.72 -16.66
CA VAL A 32 8.58 -3.89 -15.26
C VAL A 32 9.60 -4.77 -14.54
N VAL A 33 9.74 -4.59 -13.23
CA VAL A 33 10.67 -5.36 -12.40
C VAL A 33 9.93 -6.32 -11.48
N THR A 34 8.77 -5.92 -10.98
CA THR A 34 8.05 -6.64 -9.92
C THR A 34 7.70 -8.11 -10.27
N PRO A 35 7.28 -8.46 -11.50
CA PRO A 35 6.92 -9.86 -11.80
C PRO A 35 8.07 -10.84 -11.86
N THR A 36 9.33 -10.36 -11.92
CA THR A 36 10.52 -11.21 -12.13
C THR A 36 11.69 -10.88 -11.23
N ARG A 37 11.59 -9.79 -10.44
CA ARG A 37 12.69 -9.14 -9.69
C ARG A 37 13.83 -8.60 -10.55
N PHE A 38 13.74 -8.70 -11.88
CA PHE A 38 14.63 -8.12 -12.88
C PHE A 38 13.80 -7.38 -13.94
N GLU A 39 14.44 -6.54 -14.73
CA GLU A 39 13.78 -5.84 -15.84
C GLU A 39 13.27 -6.84 -16.88
N GLU A 40 11.97 -6.83 -17.13
CA GLU A 40 11.31 -7.67 -18.11
C GLU A 40 10.15 -6.92 -18.78
N SER A 41 9.82 -7.34 -20.01
CA SER A 41 8.63 -6.86 -20.68
C SER A 41 7.37 -7.35 -19.99
N ALA A 42 6.44 -6.44 -19.70
CA ALA A 42 5.15 -6.76 -19.12
C ALA A 42 4.36 -7.75 -19.98
N SER A 43 4.59 -7.77 -21.30
CA SER A 43 3.90 -8.68 -22.22
C SER A 43 4.31 -10.15 -22.07
N ARG A 44 5.53 -10.42 -21.57
CA ARG A 44 6.00 -11.81 -21.34
C ARG A 44 5.52 -12.39 -20.01
N THR A 45 5.12 -11.56 -19.07
CA THR A 45 4.72 -12.02 -17.73
C THR A 45 3.30 -12.55 -17.71
N ALA A 46 3.05 -13.65 -17.02
CA ALA A 46 1.71 -14.20 -16.84
C ALA A 46 1.01 -13.50 -15.66
N GLY A 47 0.66 -12.22 -15.83
CA GLY A 47 -0.02 -11.45 -14.80
C GLY A 47 -0.35 -10.03 -15.27
N ASN A 48 -1.24 -9.37 -14.53
CA ASN A 48 -1.48 -7.95 -14.69
C ASN A 48 -0.46 -7.17 -13.85
N VAL A 49 0.17 -6.16 -14.43
CA VAL A 49 1.01 -5.21 -13.71
C VAL A 49 0.52 -3.81 -14.05
N ILE A 50 0.08 -3.10 -13.04
CA ILE A 50 -0.34 -1.71 -13.16
C ILE A 50 0.87 -0.85 -12.85
N VAL A 51 1.20 0.08 -13.73
CA VAL A 51 2.32 1.01 -13.55
C VAL A 51 1.78 2.42 -13.45
N ILE A 52 2.03 3.07 -12.32
CA ILE A 52 1.80 4.51 -12.14
C ILE A 52 3.12 5.21 -12.45
N THR A 53 3.16 5.90 -13.58
CA THR A 53 4.36 6.56 -14.08
C THR A 53 4.63 7.88 -13.36
N ARG A 54 5.86 8.39 -13.47
CA ARG A 54 6.24 9.71 -12.95
C ARG A 54 5.31 10.81 -13.48
N GLN A 55 4.98 10.79 -14.76
CA GLN A 55 4.08 11.75 -15.37
C GLN A 55 2.66 11.71 -14.77
N GLU A 56 2.15 10.52 -14.46
CA GLU A 56 0.85 10.35 -13.80
C GLU A 56 0.89 10.85 -12.36
N ILE A 57 1.99 10.58 -11.62
CA ILE A 57 2.18 11.08 -10.25
C ILE A 57 2.13 12.62 -10.24
N GLU A 58 2.83 13.29 -11.14
CA GLU A 58 2.88 14.76 -11.22
C GLU A 58 1.55 15.41 -11.67
N ARG A 59 0.72 14.66 -12.40
CA ARG A 59 -0.59 15.14 -12.90
C ARG A 59 -1.78 14.74 -12.04
N THR A 60 -1.54 14.00 -10.97
CA THR A 60 -2.58 13.60 -10.03
C THR A 60 -2.61 14.54 -8.82
N PRO A 61 -3.77 14.97 -8.34
CA PRO A 61 -3.88 15.86 -7.18
C PRO A 61 -3.55 15.19 -5.84
N ALA A 62 -2.81 14.08 -5.86
CA ALA A 62 -2.46 13.31 -4.68
C ALA A 62 -1.46 14.05 -3.77
N THR A 63 -1.60 13.86 -2.47
CA THR A 63 -0.73 14.44 -1.43
C THR A 63 0.19 13.40 -0.79
N SER A 64 -0.10 12.12 -1.00
CA SER A 64 0.64 10.99 -0.42
C SER A 64 0.60 9.77 -1.31
N VAL A 65 1.45 8.77 -1.04
CA VAL A 65 1.43 7.49 -1.76
C VAL A 65 0.08 6.77 -1.60
N PRO A 66 -0.53 6.65 -0.40
CA PRO A 66 -1.86 6.07 -0.27
C PRO A 66 -2.93 6.77 -1.12
N ASP A 67 -2.90 8.11 -1.23
CA ASP A 67 -3.86 8.84 -2.04
C ASP A 67 -3.69 8.60 -3.55
N LEU A 68 -2.45 8.39 -4.02
CA LEU A 68 -2.20 7.89 -5.39
C LEU A 68 -2.82 6.52 -5.62
N LEU A 69 -2.63 5.60 -4.67
CA LEU A 69 -3.11 4.22 -4.76
C LEU A 69 -4.65 4.13 -4.72
N ALA A 70 -5.33 5.07 -4.06
CA ALA A 70 -6.79 5.10 -3.94
C ALA A 70 -7.52 5.20 -5.29
N GLY A 71 -6.85 5.68 -6.35
CA GLY A 71 -7.39 5.72 -7.71
C GLY A 71 -7.11 4.49 -8.56
N THR A 72 -6.42 3.47 -8.00
CA THR A 72 -5.97 2.30 -8.75
C THR A 72 -6.99 1.16 -8.66
N VAL A 73 -7.22 0.48 -9.78
CA VAL A 73 -8.10 -0.69 -9.88
C VAL A 73 -7.68 -1.76 -8.88
N GLY A 74 -8.65 -2.39 -8.21
CA GLY A 74 -8.42 -3.45 -7.24
C GLY A 74 -7.80 -2.99 -5.91
N THR A 75 -7.63 -1.68 -5.71
CA THR A 75 -7.02 -1.12 -4.50
C THR A 75 -8.05 -0.44 -3.61
N THR A 76 -8.07 -0.80 -2.34
CA THR A 76 -8.84 -0.11 -1.30
C THR A 76 -7.87 0.58 -0.35
N VAL A 77 -8.07 1.87 -0.11
CA VAL A 77 -7.28 2.67 0.82
C VAL A 77 -8.19 3.18 1.93
N SER A 78 -7.78 3.00 3.17
CA SER A 78 -8.49 3.49 4.35
C SER A 78 -7.54 4.41 5.14
N PRO A 79 -7.55 5.72 4.86
CA PRO A 79 -6.84 6.68 5.70
C PRO A 79 -7.58 6.80 7.04
N LEU A 80 -6.87 6.62 8.15
CA LEU A 80 -7.43 6.77 9.48
C LEU A 80 -7.35 8.22 9.96
N TYR A 81 -6.28 8.92 9.59
CA TYR A 81 -5.99 10.28 10.07
C TYR A 81 -5.50 11.16 8.92
N GLY A 82 -6.24 12.23 8.66
CA GLY A 82 -5.89 13.45 7.93
C GLY A 82 -5.23 13.36 6.55
N ALA A 83 -4.88 14.55 6.06
CA ALA A 83 -4.48 14.80 4.67
C ALA A 83 -3.08 14.30 4.30
N LEU A 84 -2.19 14.07 5.27
CA LEU A 84 -0.81 13.66 4.99
C LEU A 84 -0.64 12.17 4.73
N GLY A 85 -1.71 11.37 4.88
CA GLY A 85 -1.71 9.93 4.58
C GLY A 85 -0.96 9.07 5.59
N ILE A 86 -0.65 9.61 6.77
CA ILE A 86 -0.05 8.87 7.86
C ILE A 86 -1.05 7.82 8.36
N ASP A 87 -0.60 6.60 8.69
CA ASP A 87 -1.43 5.47 9.14
C ASP A 87 -2.54 5.02 8.15
N ALA A 88 -2.37 5.29 6.86
CA ALA A 88 -3.27 4.74 5.87
C ALA A 88 -3.00 3.24 5.65
N SER A 89 -4.05 2.43 5.71
CA SER A 89 -3.98 1.04 5.29
C SER A 89 -4.32 0.87 3.81
N VAL A 90 -3.64 -0.07 3.15
CA VAL A 90 -3.82 -0.37 1.73
C VAL A 90 -4.09 -1.86 1.56
N SER A 91 -5.15 -2.20 0.85
CA SER A 91 -5.53 -3.57 0.53
C SER A 91 -5.67 -3.74 -0.98
N LEU A 92 -5.20 -4.87 -1.49
CA LEU A 92 -5.41 -5.30 -2.86
C LEU A 92 -6.44 -6.43 -2.89
N ARG A 93 -7.44 -6.34 -3.79
CA ARG A 93 -8.48 -7.35 -4.01
C ARG A 93 -9.15 -7.80 -2.71
N GLY A 94 -9.55 -6.85 -1.86
CA GLY A 94 -10.23 -7.13 -0.60
C GLY A 94 -9.49 -8.06 0.37
N SER A 95 -8.20 -8.29 0.15
CA SER A 95 -7.38 -9.16 0.99
C SER A 95 -6.92 -8.44 2.24
N GLY A 96 -7.47 -8.83 3.39
CA GLY A 96 -7.30 -8.17 4.67
C GLY A 96 -8.46 -7.23 4.99
N SER A 97 -8.90 -7.23 6.23
CA SER A 97 -9.98 -6.39 6.74
C SER A 97 -9.50 -5.61 7.97
N GLY A 98 -10.15 -4.48 8.24
CA GLY A 98 -9.85 -3.65 9.42
C GLY A 98 -8.55 -2.86 9.32
N GLY A 99 -8.03 -2.47 10.46
CA GLY A 99 -6.74 -1.76 10.58
C GLY A 99 -5.53 -2.58 10.13
N THR A 100 -5.70 -3.89 9.94
CA THR A 100 -4.67 -4.84 9.50
C THR A 100 -4.66 -5.09 7.98
N ALA A 101 -5.40 -4.32 7.20
CA ALA A 101 -5.57 -4.53 5.75
C ALA A 101 -4.23 -4.70 5.00
N THR A 102 -3.22 -3.91 5.35
CA THR A 102 -1.89 -4.00 4.73
C THR A 102 -1.11 -5.27 5.11
N SER A 103 -1.60 -6.09 6.05
CA SER A 103 -0.96 -7.37 6.41
C SER A 103 -0.99 -8.42 5.30
N ASN A 104 -1.92 -8.30 4.34
CA ASN A 104 -2.03 -9.18 3.16
C ASN A 104 -1.52 -8.52 1.86
N THR A 105 -1.02 -7.29 1.93
CA THR A 105 -0.44 -6.55 0.80
C THR A 105 1.00 -6.21 1.11
N LEU A 106 1.92 -6.75 0.32
CA LEU A 106 3.34 -6.47 0.50
C LEU A 106 3.72 -5.16 -0.18
N VAL A 107 4.22 -4.22 0.60
CA VAL A 107 4.75 -2.95 0.09
C VAL A 107 6.28 -3.02 0.07
N LEU A 108 6.84 -2.70 -1.08
CA LEU A 108 8.28 -2.70 -1.31
C LEU A 108 8.78 -1.29 -1.64
N LEU A 109 9.96 -0.96 -1.17
CA LEU A 109 10.74 0.19 -1.62
C LEU A 109 11.98 -0.32 -2.36
N ASN A 110 12.06 -0.06 -3.65
CA ASN A 110 13.14 -0.55 -4.52
C ASN A 110 13.33 -2.08 -4.45
N GLY A 111 12.22 -2.83 -4.38
CA GLY A 111 12.22 -4.29 -4.29
C GLY A 111 12.45 -4.86 -2.88
N GLN A 112 12.65 -4.03 -1.86
CA GLN A 112 12.87 -4.45 -0.47
C GLN A 112 11.65 -4.14 0.41
N ARG A 113 11.27 -5.11 1.25
CA ARG A 113 10.10 -5.05 2.13
C ARG A 113 10.10 -3.82 3.04
N LEU A 114 8.95 -3.14 3.11
CA LEU A 114 8.66 -2.07 4.06
C LEU A 114 7.77 -2.50 5.21
N ASN A 115 6.92 -3.52 5.01
CA ASN A 115 6.03 -4.01 6.07
C ASN A 115 6.86 -4.45 7.28
N PRO A 116 6.65 -3.86 8.47
CA PRO A 116 7.31 -4.30 9.71
C PRO A 116 6.83 -5.68 10.13
N ILE A 117 7.49 -6.33 11.07
CA ILE A 117 7.12 -7.68 11.51
C ILE A 117 5.87 -7.72 12.41
N ASP A 118 5.57 -6.62 13.08
CA ASP A 118 4.52 -6.54 14.09
C ASP A 118 3.15 -6.15 13.49
N SER A 119 3.09 -5.12 12.66
CA SER A 119 1.82 -4.56 12.22
C SER A 119 1.66 -4.54 10.70
N GLY A 120 0.44 -4.26 10.25
CA GLY A 120 0.17 -3.96 8.85
C GLY A 120 0.44 -2.50 8.47
N SER A 121 0.79 -1.63 9.42
CA SER A 121 1.07 -0.21 9.15
C SER A 121 2.37 -0.02 8.37
N ILE A 122 2.33 0.85 7.38
CA ILE A 122 3.51 1.30 6.63
C ILE A 122 3.82 2.73 7.03
N ASP A 123 5.09 3.02 7.29
CA ASP A 123 5.56 4.38 7.54
C ASP A 123 5.71 5.12 6.19
N TRP A 124 4.59 5.64 5.68
CA TRP A 124 4.51 6.28 4.37
C TRP A 124 5.36 7.56 4.28
N SER A 125 5.70 8.15 5.42
CA SER A 125 6.58 9.32 5.52
C SER A 125 8.01 9.04 5.05
N LEU A 126 8.45 7.77 5.01
CA LEU A 126 9.72 7.37 4.40
C LEU A 126 9.77 7.63 2.88
N ILE A 127 8.62 7.87 2.23
CA ILE A 127 8.52 7.87 0.77
C ILE A 127 7.85 9.15 0.27
N PRO A 128 8.59 10.25 0.15
CA PRO A 128 8.09 11.46 -0.49
C PRO A 128 7.69 11.19 -1.96
N LEU A 129 6.54 11.72 -2.40
CA LEU A 129 6.09 11.57 -3.80
C LEU A 129 7.13 12.06 -4.81
N SER A 130 7.90 13.06 -4.42
CA SER A 130 8.97 13.64 -5.24
C SER A 130 10.11 12.66 -5.53
N SER A 131 10.37 11.71 -4.64
CA SER A 131 11.44 10.70 -4.80
C SER A 131 11.06 9.57 -5.75
N ILE A 132 9.77 9.41 -6.08
CA ILE A 132 9.27 8.25 -6.81
C ILE A 132 9.47 8.42 -8.30
N GLU A 133 10.05 7.41 -8.95
CA GLU A 133 10.10 7.29 -10.40
C GLU A 133 8.83 6.66 -10.96
N ARG A 134 8.39 5.57 -10.36
CA ARG A 134 7.14 4.88 -10.68
C ARG A 134 6.71 3.95 -9.56
N ILE A 135 5.44 3.55 -9.58
CA ILE A 135 4.90 2.51 -8.71
C ILE A 135 4.41 1.37 -9.59
N GLU A 136 4.88 0.16 -9.29
CA GLU A 136 4.43 -1.07 -9.93
C GLU A 136 3.52 -1.83 -8.96
N ILE A 137 2.31 -2.16 -9.39
CA ILE A 137 1.34 -2.88 -8.60
C ILE A 137 1.04 -4.20 -9.30
N MET A 138 1.26 -5.30 -8.61
CA MET A 138 0.97 -6.66 -9.06
C MET A 138 -0.13 -7.24 -8.18
N PRO A 139 -1.41 -7.17 -8.59
CA PRO A 139 -2.51 -7.77 -7.84
C PRO A 139 -2.45 -9.30 -7.85
N GLY A 140 -3.03 -9.94 -6.82
CA GLY A 140 -3.02 -11.39 -6.65
C GLY A 140 -1.69 -11.92 -6.08
N SER A 141 -1.56 -13.24 -5.97
CA SER A 141 -0.41 -13.85 -5.28
C SER A 141 0.94 -13.43 -5.87
N GLY A 142 1.78 -12.79 -5.06
CA GLY A 142 3.19 -12.52 -5.35
C GLY A 142 4.13 -13.42 -4.55
N THR A 143 3.60 -14.45 -3.90
CA THR A 143 4.28 -15.20 -2.83
C THR A 143 5.50 -15.97 -3.29
N VAL A 144 5.55 -16.46 -4.52
CA VAL A 144 6.72 -17.17 -5.05
C VAL A 144 7.95 -16.28 -4.99
N LEU A 145 7.87 -15.06 -5.48
CA LEU A 145 9.03 -14.16 -5.50
C LEU A 145 9.27 -13.44 -4.17
N TYR A 146 8.19 -13.06 -3.47
CA TYR A 146 8.30 -12.11 -2.36
C TYR A 146 7.95 -12.69 -0.98
N GLY A 147 7.39 -13.91 -0.93
CA GLY A 147 7.08 -14.61 0.32
C GLY A 147 5.80 -14.13 0.99
N ASP A 148 5.81 -14.17 2.31
CA ASP A 148 4.64 -13.83 3.13
C ASP A 148 4.16 -12.39 2.93
N ARG A 149 2.88 -12.13 3.31
CA ARG A 149 2.15 -10.85 3.15
C ARG A 149 1.81 -10.45 1.73
N SER A 150 2.19 -11.21 0.71
CA SER A 150 1.87 -10.93 -0.70
C SER A 150 0.64 -11.70 -1.21
N THR A 151 -0.26 -12.07 -0.32
CA THR A 151 -1.49 -12.83 -0.65
C THR A 151 -2.45 -12.03 -1.53
N GLY A 152 -2.67 -10.76 -1.21
CA GLY A 152 -3.47 -9.83 -2.02
C GLY A 152 -2.71 -9.24 -3.20
N GLY A 153 -1.38 -9.15 -3.09
CA GLY A 153 -0.50 -8.61 -4.11
C GLY A 153 0.72 -7.90 -3.58
N VAL A 154 1.44 -7.28 -4.50
CA VAL A 154 2.69 -6.55 -4.23
C VAL A 154 2.57 -5.13 -4.79
N ILE A 155 2.96 -4.14 -4.02
CA ILE A 155 3.14 -2.75 -4.42
C ILE A 155 4.62 -2.43 -4.31
N ASN A 156 5.29 -2.19 -5.42
CA ASN A 156 6.71 -1.87 -5.46
C ASN A 156 6.90 -0.41 -5.85
N ILE A 157 7.39 0.39 -4.91
CA ILE A 157 7.68 1.80 -5.10
C ILE A 157 9.14 1.91 -5.53
N ILE A 158 9.36 2.41 -6.72
CA ILE A 158 10.68 2.54 -7.33
C ILE A 158 11.06 4.01 -7.29
N THR A 159 12.15 4.33 -6.59
CA THR A 159 12.66 5.69 -6.48
C THR A 159 13.60 6.02 -7.64
N LYS A 160 13.77 7.31 -7.90
CA LYS A 160 14.72 7.80 -8.88
C LYS A 160 16.14 7.33 -8.57
N LYS A 161 16.84 6.84 -9.57
CA LYS A 161 18.21 6.35 -9.43
C LYS A 161 19.27 7.43 -9.58
N SER A 162 18.91 8.55 -10.22
CA SER A 162 19.78 9.72 -10.44
C SER A 162 19.01 11.01 -10.15
N ALA A 163 19.71 12.10 -9.98
CA ALA A 163 19.11 13.41 -9.76
C ALA A 163 19.04 14.19 -11.08
N ASP A 164 18.06 13.88 -11.89
CA ASP A 164 17.82 14.58 -13.16
C ASP A 164 17.17 15.95 -12.97
N ALA A 165 16.67 16.26 -11.77
CA ALA A 165 16.03 17.52 -11.46
C ALA A 165 16.53 18.10 -10.13
N ARG A 166 16.80 19.38 -10.12
CA ARG A 166 17.06 20.17 -8.92
C ARG A 166 15.91 21.13 -8.73
N TYR A 167 15.23 21.05 -7.60
CA TYR A 167 14.10 21.93 -7.34
C TYR A 167 13.85 22.16 -5.86
N VAL A 168 13.12 23.23 -5.56
CA VAL A 168 12.46 23.48 -4.29
C VAL A 168 10.98 23.76 -4.53
N SER A 169 10.12 23.29 -3.66
CA SER A 169 8.67 23.51 -3.74
C SER A 169 8.13 23.88 -2.37
N ALA A 170 7.26 24.89 -2.32
CA ALA A 170 6.53 25.27 -1.13
C ALA A 170 5.02 25.28 -1.40
N GLY A 171 4.21 24.87 -0.43
CA GLY A 171 2.76 24.79 -0.55
C GLY A 171 2.04 25.17 0.73
N LEU A 172 0.82 25.71 0.56
CA LEU A 172 -0.09 26.08 1.62
C LEU A 172 -1.48 25.55 1.29
N GLY A 173 -2.30 25.28 2.30
CA GLY A 173 -3.65 24.78 2.09
C GLY A 173 -4.60 24.94 3.27
N SER A 174 -5.79 24.38 3.13
CA SER A 174 -6.81 24.35 4.17
C SER A 174 -6.31 23.66 5.43
N TYR A 175 -6.88 24.00 6.55
CA TYR A 175 -6.57 23.43 7.87
C TYR A 175 -5.09 23.58 8.26
N GLY A 176 -4.50 24.75 7.99
CA GLY A 176 -3.12 25.04 8.32
C GLY A 176 -2.08 24.21 7.56
N LEU A 177 -2.47 23.57 6.43
CA LEU A 177 -1.55 22.77 5.63
C LEU A 177 -0.37 23.62 5.14
N ARG A 178 0.84 23.15 5.43
CA ARG A 178 2.14 23.72 5.02
C ARG A 178 3.01 22.61 4.50
N GLU A 179 3.58 22.77 3.34
CA GLU A 179 4.47 21.80 2.72
C GLU A 179 5.72 22.49 2.21
N LEU A 180 6.87 21.86 2.40
CA LEU A 180 8.15 22.24 1.82
C LEU A 180 8.84 20.98 1.35
N SER A 181 9.34 20.97 0.12
CA SER A 181 10.08 19.81 -0.40
C SER A 181 11.17 20.28 -1.37
N GLY A 182 12.16 19.43 -1.55
CA GLY A 182 13.20 19.70 -2.53
C GLY A 182 13.97 18.44 -2.89
N GLN A 183 14.64 18.54 -4.02
CA GLN A 183 15.55 17.52 -4.55
C GLN A 183 16.76 18.19 -5.15
N THR A 184 17.92 17.58 -4.95
CA THR A 184 19.16 17.96 -5.62
C THR A 184 19.98 16.73 -5.94
N GLY A 185 20.93 16.86 -6.84
CA GLY A 185 21.89 15.82 -7.13
C GLY A 185 23.04 16.33 -8.01
N TRP A 186 24.06 15.53 -8.06
CA TRP A 186 25.27 15.81 -8.83
C TRP A 186 25.98 14.52 -9.21
N THR A 187 26.72 14.57 -10.30
CA THR A 187 27.59 13.50 -10.77
C THR A 187 29.03 13.99 -10.68
N ALA A 188 29.92 13.18 -10.09
CA ALA A 188 31.36 13.44 -9.99
C ALA A 188 32.13 12.16 -10.31
N GLY A 189 32.71 12.07 -11.51
CA GLY A 189 33.36 10.85 -12.02
C GLY A 189 32.34 9.70 -12.13
N SER A 190 32.63 8.57 -11.50
CA SER A 190 31.73 7.39 -11.43
C SER A 190 30.69 7.46 -10.31
N THR A 191 30.71 8.51 -9.50
CA THR A 191 29.77 8.69 -8.38
C THR A 191 28.62 9.58 -8.81
N ASP A 192 27.39 9.09 -8.61
CA ASP A 192 26.15 9.83 -8.86
C ASP A 192 25.34 9.88 -7.56
N THR A 193 24.92 11.09 -7.16
CA THR A 193 24.25 11.32 -5.87
C THR A 193 22.91 12.01 -6.10
N SER A 194 21.86 11.53 -5.45
CA SER A 194 20.57 12.20 -5.35
C SER A 194 20.16 12.35 -3.90
N LEU A 195 19.66 13.52 -3.52
CA LEU A 195 19.14 13.83 -2.19
C LEU A 195 17.77 14.46 -2.32
N TYR A 196 16.87 14.15 -1.41
CA TYR A 196 15.55 14.76 -1.31
C TYR A 196 15.17 15.00 0.15
N PHE A 197 14.37 16.02 0.37
CA PHE A 197 13.75 16.29 1.65
C PHE A 197 12.27 16.63 1.48
N GLN A 198 11.49 16.42 2.53
CA GLN A 198 10.11 16.86 2.62
C GLN A 198 9.76 17.22 4.07
N TYR A 199 9.07 18.33 4.22
CA TYR A 199 8.36 18.76 5.41
C TYR A 199 6.89 18.88 5.09
N GLY A 200 6.02 18.50 6.00
CA GLY A 200 4.57 18.70 5.88
C GLY A 200 3.97 18.86 7.28
N ALA A 201 3.08 19.83 7.43
CA ALA A 201 2.30 20.03 8.65
C ALA A 201 0.86 20.40 8.31
N SER A 202 -0.08 20.00 9.16
CA SER A 202 -1.49 20.33 9.08
C SER A 202 -2.09 20.35 10.48
N ASP A 203 -2.94 21.34 10.78
CA ASP A 203 -3.69 21.36 12.04
C ASP A 203 -4.84 20.34 12.04
N GLY A 204 -5.21 19.81 10.83
CA GLY A 204 -6.33 18.91 10.64
C GLY A 204 -7.70 19.58 10.75
N TRP A 205 -8.76 18.89 10.28
CA TRP A 205 -10.12 19.45 10.32
C TRP A 205 -10.93 18.97 11.55
N ARG A 206 -10.45 17.96 12.26
CA ARG A 206 -11.01 17.48 13.53
C ARG A 206 -10.16 17.99 14.70
N THR A 207 -10.77 18.12 15.87
CA THR A 207 -10.02 18.31 17.12
C THR A 207 -9.04 17.18 17.30
N ASN A 208 -7.81 17.49 17.70
CA ASN A 208 -6.71 16.54 17.89
C ASN A 208 -6.38 15.69 16.64
N SER A 209 -6.42 16.30 15.43
CA SER A 209 -6.02 15.64 14.19
C SER A 209 -4.83 16.33 13.50
N ASN A 210 -4.06 17.10 14.26
CA ASN A 210 -2.83 17.72 13.80
C ASN A 210 -1.80 16.66 13.40
N GLN A 211 -1.03 16.98 12.36
CA GLN A 211 0.02 16.12 11.83
C GLN A 211 1.23 16.96 11.45
N GLU A 212 2.41 16.43 11.71
CA GLU A 212 3.66 16.99 11.26
C GLU A 212 4.60 15.86 10.84
N ARG A 213 5.31 16.03 9.71
CA ARG A 213 6.30 15.05 9.24
C ARG A 213 7.53 15.73 8.65
N TYR A 214 8.65 15.10 8.86
CA TYR A 214 9.94 15.40 8.23
C TYR A 214 10.45 14.13 7.55
N SER A 215 10.97 14.25 6.35
CA SER A 215 11.58 13.14 5.62
C SER A 215 12.84 13.62 4.93
N LEU A 216 13.88 12.83 5.01
CA LEU A 216 15.15 13.06 4.33
C LEU A 216 15.60 11.73 3.73
N GLY A 217 16.13 11.75 2.52
CA GLY A 217 16.69 10.55 1.94
C GLY A 217 17.43 10.81 0.65
N GLY A 218 17.94 9.74 0.07
CA GLY A 218 18.69 9.82 -1.18
C GLY A 218 19.39 8.52 -1.52
N ARG A 219 20.10 8.58 -2.62
CA ARG A 219 20.96 7.50 -3.12
C ARG A 219 22.32 8.04 -3.49
N VAL A 220 23.35 7.28 -3.15
CA VAL A 220 24.70 7.46 -3.65
C VAL A 220 25.10 6.22 -4.43
N ASN A 221 25.34 6.36 -5.73
CA ASN A 221 25.94 5.33 -6.56
C ASN A 221 27.45 5.54 -6.58
N PHE A 222 28.22 4.63 -6.01
CA PHE A 222 29.69 4.72 -5.93
C PHE A 222 30.37 4.17 -7.17
N LEU A 223 29.75 3.19 -7.81
CA LEU A 223 30.18 2.62 -9.06
C LEU A 223 28.99 2.66 -10.00
N ASN A 224 29.13 3.34 -11.12
CA ASN A 224 28.09 3.45 -12.15
C ASN A 224 28.72 3.22 -13.51
N GLU A 225 29.18 2.00 -13.73
CA GLU A 225 29.76 1.53 -14.99
C GLU A 225 28.79 0.59 -15.70
N THR A 226 28.93 0.40 -16.99
CA THR A 226 28.12 -0.57 -17.74
C THR A 226 28.27 -1.96 -17.14
N GLY A 227 27.14 -2.54 -16.72
CA GLY A 227 27.08 -3.87 -16.10
C GLY A 227 27.59 -3.96 -14.67
N LYS A 228 27.94 -2.82 -14.02
CA LYS A 228 28.40 -2.79 -12.61
C LYS A 228 27.87 -1.56 -11.91
N ARG A 229 27.18 -1.75 -10.81
CA ARG A 229 26.69 -0.70 -9.93
C ARG A 229 26.84 -1.10 -8.46
N ALA A 230 27.36 -0.19 -7.65
CA ALA A 230 27.30 -0.29 -6.20
C ALA A 230 26.68 1.00 -5.66
N PHE A 231 25.79 0.88 -4.69
CA PHE A 231 25.02 2.02 -4.18
C PHE A 231 24.70 1.91 -2.69
N VAL A 232 24.32 3.02 -2.10
CA VAL A 232 23.67 3.09 -0.80
C VAL A 232 22.44 3.97 -0.91
N ASP A 233 21.26 3.43 -0.54
CA ASP A 233 20.06 4.21 -0.28
C ASP A 233 19.99 4.57 1.20
N LEU A 234 19.58 5.81 1.48
CA LEU A 234 19.38 6.34 2.82
C LEU A 234 17.98 6.94 2.90
N ALA A 235 17.27 6.70 3.99
CA ALA A 235 16.02 7.39 4.31
C ALA A 235 15.91 7.56 5.82
N ALA A 236 15.39 8.70 6.27
CA ALA A 236 15.05 8.98 7.64
C ALA A 236 13.76 9.79 7.70
N PHE A 237 13.00 9.61 8.77
CA PHE A 237 11.76 10.34 8.99
C PHE A 237 11.55 10.65 10.47
N GLN A 238 10.75 11.66 10.72
CA GLN A 238 10.11 11.94 11.99
C GLN A 238 8.69 12.40 11.71
N GLU A 239 7.74 11.96 12.53
CA GLU A 239 6.33 12.38 12.44
C GLU A 239 5.69 12.46 13.81
N ASN A 240 4.83 13.45 13.98
CA ASN A 240 4.03 13.69 15.18
C ASN A 240 2.58 13.78 14.74
N LEU A 241 1.68 13.10 15.44
CA LEU A 241 0.27 13.12 15.10
C LEU A 241 -0.62 13.07 16.34
N GLY A 242 -1.70 13.85 16.30
CA GLY A 242 -2.83 13.70 17.17
C GLY A 242 -3.73 12.55 16.71
N GLN A 243 -4.34 11.85 17.66
CA GLN A 243 -5.15 10.65 17.40
C GLN A 243 -6.57 10.86 17.95
N PRO A 244 -7.48 11.49 17.17
CA PRO A 244 -8.82 11.87 17.65
C PRO A 244 -9.75 10.67 17.95
N GLY A 245 -9.37 9.46 17.58
CA GLY A 245 -10.18 8.26 17.70
C GLY A 245 -11.38 8.21 16.75
N GLY A 246 -12.02 7.05 16.69
CA GLY A 246 -13.29 6.84 16.00
C GLY A 246 -14.46 7.40 16.80
N LEU A 247 -15.51 7.89 16.13
CA LEU A 247 -16.74 8.40 16.73
C LEU A 247 -17.83 7.34 16.71
N TRP A 248 -18.51 7.10 17.83
CA TRP A 248 -19.70 6.26 17.83
C TRP A 248 -20.83 6.87 17.00
N SER A 249 -21.81 6.08 16.59
CA SER A 249 -22.88 6.46 15.65
C SER A 249 -23.57 7.79 16.02
N ALA A 250 -23.94 7.97 17.27
CA ALA A 250 -24.58 9.20 17.76
C ALA A 250 -23.63 10.40 17.73
N GLU A 251 -22.36 10.21 18.11
CA GLU A 251 -21.35 11.28 18.09
C GLU A 251 -21.05 11.74 16.65
N TYR A 252 -20.87 10.77 15.73
CA TYR A 252 -20.64 11.06 14.31
C TYR A 252 -21.80 11.81 13.66
N ALA A 253 -23.04 11.47 14.04
CA ALA A 253 -24.23 12.16 13.56
C ALA A 253 -24.33 13.59 14.10
N ALA A 254 -23.97 13.80 15.35
CA ALA A 254 -24.05 15.09 16.03
C ALA A 254 -22.95 16.06 15.58
N ASP A 255 -21.68 15.62 15.62
CA ASP A 255 -20.53 16.43 15.27
C ASP A 255 -19.35 15.59 14.79
N PRO A 256 -19.12 15.45 13.47
CA PRO A 256 -18.00 14.68 12.93
C PRO A 256 -16.62 15.34 13.13
N THR A 257 -16.55 16.58 13.60
CA THR A 257 -15.27 17.27 13.89
C THR A 257 -14.74 16.97 15.29
N LYS A 258 -15.57 16.39 16.16
CA LYS A 258 -15.22 16.06 17.54
C LYS A 258 -14.06 15.05 17.61
N SER A 259 -13.25 15.15 18.66
CA SER A 259 -12.35 14.10 19.13
C SER A 259 -12.96 13.37 20.31
N ARG A 260 -12.84 12.04 20.35
CA ARG A 260 -13.10 11.24 21.56
C ARG A 260 -11.89 11.22 22.48
N HIS A 261 -10.70 11.40 21.91
CA HIS A 261 -9.41 11.36 22.59
C HIS A 261 -8.66 12.66 22.30
N PRO A 262 -8.98 13.75 23.04
CA PRO A 262 -8.49 15.09 22.72
C PRO A 262 -6.99 15.29 22.96
N HIS A 263 -6.32 14.36 23.62
CA HIS A 263 -4.90 14.44 23.95
C HIS A 263 -4.09 13.21 23.50
N ASP A 264 -4.74 12.19 22.91
CA ASP A 264 -4.00 11.04 22.37
C ASP A 264 -3.03 11.50 21.29
N SER A 265 -1.81 11.03 21.35
CA SER A 265 -0.76 11.38 20.40
C SER A 265 0.15 10.22 20.07
N SER A 266 0.88 10.35 18.97
CA SER A 266 1.95 9.42 18.59
C SER A 266 3.09 10.16 17.96
N ASP A 267 4.28 9.99 18.50
CA ASP A 267 5.55 10.46 17.96
C ASP A 267 6.30 9.28 17.38
N ARG A 268 6.82 9.44 16.17
CA ARG A 268 7.54 8.38 15.46
C ARG A 268 8.77 8.94 14.80
N LYS A 269 9.86 8.19 14.82
CA LYS A 269 11.08 8.51 14.08
C LYS A 269 11.76 7.22 13.64
N GLY A 270 12.47 7.29 12.54
CA GLY A 270 13.18 6.12 12.08
C GLY A 270 14.14 6.42 10.95
N PHE A 271 14.96 5.42 10.64
CA PHE A 271 15.86 5.47 9.50
C PHE A 271 15.98 4.10 8.83
N ARG A 272 16.43 4.13 7.58
CA ARG A 272 16.68 2.96 6.75
C ARG A 272 17.94 3.18 5.94
N ILE A 273 18.82 2.19 5.93
CA ILE A 273 20.06 2.17 5.14
C ILE A 273 20.02 0.90 4.29
N ARG A 274 20.28 1.04 2.99
CA ARG A 274 20.30 -0.08 2.05
C ARG A 274 21.53 0.00 1.16
N PRO A 275 22.67 -0.56 1.53
CA PRO A 275 23.76 -0.85 0.61
C PRO A 275 23.36 -2.00 -0.32
N GLY A 276 23.79 -1.90 -1.58
CA GLY A 276 23.54 -2.93 -2.58
C GLY A 276 24.48 -2.85 -3.75
N PHE A 277 24.48 -3.92 -4.54
CA PHE A 277 25.20 -3.96 -5.79
C PHE A 277 24.44 -4.75 -6.85
N GLU A 278 24.70 -4.41 -8.09
CA GLU A 278 24.19 -5.03 -9.31
C GLU A 278 25.40 -5.29 -10.23
N ILE A 279 25.66 -6.54 -10.60
CA ILE A 279 26.83 -6.92 -11.38
C ILE A 279 26.44 -7.93 -12.47
N ASP A 280 26.75 -7.61 -13.72
CA ASP A 280 26.69 -8.54 -14.82
C ASP A 280 27.96 -9.43 -14.78
N LEU A 281 27.80 -10.66 -14.33
CA LEU A 281 28.87 -11.67 -14.28
C LEU A 281 29.23 -12.16 -15.68
N SER A 282 28.27 -12.16 -16.57
CA SER A 282 28.39 -12.38 -18.01
C SER A 282 27.25 -11.69 -18.75
N PRO A 283 27.22 -11.65 -20.10
CA PRO A 283 26.08 -11.10 -20.84
C PRO A 283 24.73 -11.75 -20.48
N ASP A 284 24.75 -12.98 -19.97
CA ASP A 284 23.56 -13.77 -19.66
C ASP A 284 23.31 -13.99 -18.16
N VAL A 285 24.23 -13.57 -17.29
CA VAL A 285 24.12 -13.79 -15.84
C VAL A 285 24.33 -12.49 -15.08
N ARG A 286 23.32 -12.07 -14.35
CA ARG A 286 23.35 -10.90 -13.47
C ARG A 286 23.16 -11.31 -12.02
N LEU A 287 23.99 -10.77 -11.15
CA LEU A 287 23.89 -10.89 -9.70
C LEU A 287 23.51 -9.54 -9.10
N ASP A 288 22.40 -9.51 -8.39
CA ASP A 288 22.00 -8.39 -7.53
C ASP A 288 21.98 -8.83 -6.07
N ALA A 289 22.44 -8.00 -5.16
CA ALA A 289 22.31 -8.24 -3.73
C ALA A 289 22.10 -6.93 -2.97
N ASP A 290 21.19 -7.00 -2.00
CA ASP A 290 20.85 -5.89 -1.12
C ASP A 290 20.93 -6.34 0.34
N LEU A 291 21.45 -5.45 1.18
CA LEU A 291 21.39 -5.55 2.63
C LEU A 291 20.57 -4.35 3.13
N VAL A 292 19.65 -4.58 4.04
CA VAL A 292 18.84 -3.52 4.65
C VAL A 292 19.04 -3.52 6.14
N PHE A 293 19.22 -2.33 6.70
CA PHE A 293 19.10 -2.04 8.12
C PHE A 293 18.05 -0.96 8.31
N SER A 294 17.11 -1.17 9.20
CA SER A 294 16.20 -0.10 9.63
C SER A 294 15.92 -0.21 11.11
N ARG A 295 15.75 0.96 11.72
CA ARG A 295 15.25 1.12 13.08
C ARG A 295 14.20 2.20 13.09
N ASP A 296 13.12 1.95 13.77
CA ASP A 296 12.10 2.94 14.09
C ASP A 296 11.69 2.88 15.56
N GLU A 297 11.33 4.02 16.11
CA GLU A 297 10.88 4.22 17.47
C GLU A 297 9.54 4.96 17.43
N ARG A 298 8.62 4.54 18.28
CA ARG A 298 7.32 5.15 18.44
C ARG A 298 7.04 5.35 19.90
N SER A 299 6.63 6.57 20.29
CA SER A 299 6.06 6.86 21.60
C SER A 299 4.61 7.28 21.43
N GLY A 300 3.70 6.62 22.12
CA GLY A 300 2.27 6.92 22.12
C GLY A 300 1.80 7.33 23.51
N TYR A 301 0.90 8.32 23.56
CA TYR A 301 0.17 8.70 24.76
C TYR A 301 -1.32 8.52 24.53
N SER A 302 -1.99 7.86 25.46
CA SER A 302 -3.44 7.73 25.52
C SER A 302 -3.95 8.44 26.76
N ASP A 303 -4.88 9.36 26.58
CA ASP A 303 -5.41 10.22 27.64
C ASP A 303 -6.45 9.48 28.50
N PRO A 304 -6.90 10.08 29.66
CA PRO A 304 -7.87 9.46 30.55
C PRO A 304 -9.27 9.23 29.95
N THR A 305 -9.55 9.74 28.74
CA THR A 305 -10.80 9.42 28.01
C THR A 305 -10.78 8.03 27.40
N ASN A 306 -9.60 7.42 27.28
CA ASN A 306 -9.44 5.99 27.12
C ASN A 306 -9.71 5.29 28.47
N PRO A 307 -10.04 4.00 28.48
CA PRO A 307 -10.24 3.27 29.73
C PRO A 307 -9.08 3.39 30.70
N VAL A 308 -7.85 3.52 30.18
CA VAL A 308 -6.62 3.68 30.96
C VAL A 308 -5.74 4.73 30.32
N GLU A 309 -5.39 5.77 31.10
CA GLU A 309 -4.32 6.69 30.70
C GLU A 309 -2.99 5.92 30.69
N GLN A 310 -2.25 6.00 29.59
CA GLN A 310 -0.99 5.26 29.45
C GLN A 310 -0.04 5.87 28.44
N THR A 311 1.24 5.58 28.62
CA THR A 311 2.26 5.72 27.57
C THR A 311 2.64 4.36 27.03
N ARG A 312 2.97 4.31 25.75
CA ARG A 312 3.53 3.13 25.10
C ARG A 312 4.71 3.52 24.24
N ASP A 313 5.88 3.03 24.61
CA ASP A 313 7.10 3.14 23.81
C ASP A 313 7.33 1.83 23.08
N LEU A 314 7.64 1.92 21.80
CA LEU A 314 7.89 0.78 20.91
C LEU A 314 9.15 1.05 20.10
N SER A 315 10.08 0.10 20.07
CA SER A 315 11.20 0.09 19.15
C SER A 315 11.14 -1.12 18.22
N ARG A 316 11.59 -0.94 17.01
CA ARG A 316 11.67 -1.95 15.96
C ARG A 316 13.05 -1.93 15.33
N ASP A 317 13.70 -3.07 15.28
CA ASP A 317 14.91 -3.26 14.49
C ASP A 317 14.67 -4.29 13.39
N PHE A 318 15.19 -4.04 12.20
CA PHE A 318 15.02 -4.93 11.06
C PHE A 318 16.29 -5.01 10.22
N VAL A 319 16.68 -6.25 9.90
CA VAL A 319 17.79 -6.57 8.99
C VAL A 319 17.28 -7.53 7.93
N SER A 320 17.63 -7.31 6.67
CA SER A 320 17.39 -8.28 5.60
C SER A 320 18.55 -8.36 4.62
N PHE A 321 18.71 -9.54 4.02
CA PHE A 321 19.68 -9.80 2.97
C PHE A 321 19.02 -10.63 1.87
N SER A 322 19.10 -10.16 0.63
CA SER A 322 18.36 -10.71 -0.51
C SER A 322 19.21 -10.80 -1.77
N PRO A 323 20.16 -11.75 -1.86
CA PRO A 323 20.89 -12.02 -3.09
C PRO A 323 20.02 -12.74 -4.10
N LYS A 324 20.16 -12.38 -5.38
CA LYS A 324 19.44 -13.02 -6.49
C LYS A 324 20.26 -13.05 -7.77
N LEU A 325 20.08 -14.11 -8.54
CA LEU A 325 20.66 -14.32 -9.86
C LEU A 325 19.57 -14.26 -10.92
N GLY A 326 19.77 -13.45 -11.94
CA GLY A 326 19.03 -13.46 -13.19
C GLY A 326 19.86 -14.19 -14.25
N ILE A 327 19.30 -15.23 -14.86
CA ILE A 327 20.03 -16.08 -15.80
C ILE A 327 19.22 -16.19 -17.09
N ARG A 328 19.80 -15.78 -18.21
CA ARG A 328 19.28 -16.04 -19.56
C ARG A 328 19.97 -17.29 -20.09
N HIS A 329 19.22 -18.27 -20.56
CA HIS A 329 19.79 -19.52 -21.09
C HIS A 329 18.86 -20.16 -22.12
N TRP A 330 19.40 -21.13 -22.84
CA TRP A 330 18.65 -21.94 -23.79
C TRP A 330 18.55 -23.37 -23.28
N LEU A 331 17.36 -23.93 -23.32
CA LEU A 331 17.08 -25.33 -22.93
C LEU A 331 16.21 -25.94 -24.01
N GLY A 332 16.70 -27.00 -24.68
CA GLY A 332 15.96 -27.67 -25.76
C GLY A 332 15.61 -26.78 -26.93
N GLY A 333 16.43 -25.75 -27.23
CA GLY A 333 16.16 -24.77 -28.28
C GLY A 333 15.18 -23.66 -27.88
N LEU A 334 14.67 -23.65 -26.65
CA LEU A 334 13.78 -22.65 -26.11
C LEU A 334 14.55 -21.62 -25.28
N ARG A 335 14.24 -20.34 -25.47
CA ARG A 335 14.80 -19.25 -24.65
C ARG A 335 14.17 -19.27 -23.27
N ASN A 336 15.00 -19.20 -22.24
CA ASN A 336 14.59 -19.15 -20.85
C ASN A 336 15.17 -17.93 -20.14
N GLN A 337 14.43 -17.44 -19.15
CA GLN A 337 14.90 -16.46 -18.18
C GLN A 337 14.55 -16.94 -16.79
N ALA A 338 15.57 -17.35 -16.05
CA ALA A 338 15.44 -17.82 -14.69
C ALA A 338 15.83 -16.72 -13.70
N THR A 339 15.08 -16.65 -12.60
CA THR A 339 15.41 -15.90 -11.40
C THR A 339 15.52 -16.87 -10.25
N VAL A 340 16.67 -16.91 -9.58
CA VAL A 340 16.92 -17.74 -8.40
C VAL A 340 17.44 -16.85 -7.30
N GLY A 341 16.93 -17.02 -6.08
CA GLY A 341 17.37 -16.18 -4.99
C GLY A 341 17.13 -16.77 -3.61
N PHE A 342 17.70 -16.07 -2.65
CA PHE A 342 17.58 -16.33 -1.23
C PHE A 342 17.14 -15.06 -0.54
N ASP A 343 16.18 -15.15 0.39
CA ASP A 343 15.76 -14.05 1.23
C ASP A 343 15.96 -14.42 2.70
N TYR A 344 16.69 -13.59 3.41
CA TYR A 344 16.81 -13.63 4.86
C TYR A 344 16.24 -12.34 5.44
N TYR A 345 15.49 -12.42 6.53
CA TYR A 345 15.25 -11.28 7.39
C TYR A 345 15.20 -11.70 8.87
N ARG A 346 15.58 -10.77 9.72
CA ARG A 346 15.32 -10.78 11.16
C ARG A 346 14.76 -9.44 11.58
N GLY A 347 13.64 -9.48 12.28
CA GLY A 347 13.04 -8.32 12.92
C GLY A 347 12.86 -8.56 14.40
N THR A 348 12.99 -7.50 15.20
CA THR A 348 12.68 -7.50 16.63
C THR A 348 11.74 -6.33 16.94
N THR A 349 10.88 -6.51 17.91
CA THR A 349 10.03 -5.46 18.49
C THR A 349 10.11 -5.53 19.98
N ASP A 350 10.34 -4.40 20.63
CA ASP A 350 10.35 -4.25 22.08
C ASP A 350 9.42 -3.08 22.44
N SER A 351 8.44 -3.32 23.31
CA SER A 351 7.53 -2.28 23.78
C SER A 351 7.44 -2.26 25.31
N LEU A 352 7.38 -1.04 25.84
CA LEU A 352 7.05 -0.75 27.23
C LEU A 352 5.70 -0.03 27.27
N THR A 353 4.73 -0.58 27.98
CA THR A 353 3.45 0.09 28.25
C THR A 353 3.42 0.45 29.74
N SER A 354 3.16 1.72 30.00
CA SER A 354 3.16 2.29 31.38
C SER A 354 1.78 2.92 31.66
N PRO A 355 0.81 2.14 32.19
CA PRO A 355 -0.49 2.66 32.57
C PRO A 355 -0.35 3.51 33.86
N THR A 356 -1.05 4.66 33.90
CA THR A 356 -1.07 5.53 35.10
C THR A 356 -1.70 4.80 36.29
N GLY A 357 -0.98 4.74 37.39
CA GLY A 357 -1.45 4.08 38.64
C GLY A 357 -1.37 2.56 38.62
N HIS A 358 -0.83 1.93 37.57
CA HIS A 358 -0.68 0.49 37.44
C HIS A 358 0.76 0.08 37.14
N GLN A 359 1.05 -1.21 37.29
CA GLN A 359 2.36 -1.75 36.98
C GLN A 359 2.62 -1.70 35.48
N ALA A 360 3.76 -1.12 35.08
CA ALA A 360 4.23 -1.16 33.72
C ALA A 360 4.59 -2.59 33.28
N TYR A 361 4.40 -2.89 32.00
CA TYR A 361 4.76 -4.19 31.41
C TYR A 361 5.46 -4.05 30.07
N THR A 362 6.24 -5.06 29.73
CA THR A 362 6.98 -5.13 28.47
C THR A 362 6.41 -6.25 27.59
N GLN A 363 6.44 -6.01 26.27
CA GLN A 363 6.21 -7.02 25.25
C GLN A 363 7.40 -7.04 24.33
N ALA A 364 7.92 -8.22 24.02
CA ALA A 364 9.04 -8.39 23.10
C ALA A 364 8.74 -9.52 22.12
N ALA A 365 9.09 -9.30 20.85
CA ALA A 365 8.93 -10.33 19.83
C ALA A 365 10.08 -10.32 18.82
N THR A 366 10.37 -11.49 18.28
CA THR A 366 11.37 -11.68 17.22
C THR A 366 10.80 -12.57 16.13
N GLN A 367 11.03 -12.20 14.88
CA GLN A 367 10.82 -13.07 13.72
C GLN A 367 12.11 -13.21 12.95
N THR A 368 12.49 -14.46 12.62
CA THR A 368 13.61 -14.79 11.75
C THR A 368 13.10 -15.65 10.59
N SER A 369 13.35 -15.21 9.37
CA SER A 369 12.89 -15.88 8.16
C SER A 369 14.03 -16.22 7.22
N ASN A 370 13.99 -17.42 6.67
CA ASN A 370 14.87 -17.91 5.62
C ASN A 370 14.03 -18.47 4.48
N ALA A 371 14.33 -18.07 3.24
CA ALA A 371 13.61 -18.58 2.09
C ALA A 371 14.51 -18.74 0.87
N VAL A 372 14.22 -19.77 0.08
CA VAL A 372 14.78 -19.97 -1.26
C VAL A 372 13.64 -19.96 -2.27
N TYR A 373 13.92 -19.41 -3.44
CA TYR A 373 12.92 -19.34 -4.51
C TYR A 373 13.58 -19.45 -5.88
N ALA A 374 12.80 -19.93 -6.84
CA ALA A 374 13.14 -19.94 -8.24
C ALA A 374 11.89 -19.67 -9.09
N GLN A 375 12.05 -18.89 -10.15
CA GLN A 375 11.06 -18.68 -11.19
C GLN A 375 11.73 -18.79 -12.55
N ASN A 376 11.09 -19.40 -13.52
CA ASN A 376 11.56 -19.45 -14.88
C ASN A 376 10.47 -19.06 -15.87
N ILE A 377 10.81 -18.21 -16.83
CA ILE A 377 9.97 -17.87 -17.98
C ILE A 377 10.59 -18.52 -19.22
N THR A 378 9.84 -19.44 -19.82
CA THR A 378 10.23 -20.16 -21.04
C THR A 378 9.43 -19.65 -22.22
N ASP A 379 10.08 -19.15 -23.27
CA ASP A 379 9.42 -18.84 -24.53
C ASP A 379 9.15 -20.13 -25.31
N LEU A 380 7.92 -20.68 -25.19
CA LEU A 380 7.47 -21.86 -25.94
C LEU A 380 7.34 -21.56 -27.44
N SER A 381 7.11 -20.31 -27.78
CA SER A 381 7.15 -19.77 -29.15
C SER A 381 7.39 -18.26 -29.09
N VAL A 382 7.51 -17.59 -30.25
CA VAL A 382 7.62 -16.13 -30.36
C VAL A 382 6.47 -15.41 -29.66
N ARG A 383 5.30 -16.06 -29.51
CA ARG A 383 4.07 -15.47 -28.96
C ARG A 383 3.62 -16.07 -27.63
N LEU A 384 4.14 -17.23 -27.23
CA LEU A 384 3.67 -17.96 -26.06
C LEU A 384 4.82 -18.13 -25.05
N ALA A 385 4.63 -17.64 -23.82
CA ALA A 385 5.56 -17.80 -22.73
C ALA A 385 4.91 -18.59 -21.57
N LEU A 386 5.65 -19.52 -20.98
CA LEU A 386 5.29 -20.28 -19.79
C LEU A 386 6.11 -19.76 -18.61
N THR A 387 5.43 -19.39 -17.52
CA THR A 387 6.04 -19.04 -16.24
C THR A 387 5.81 -20.18 -15.25
N LEU A 388 6.87 -20.64 -14.61
CA LEU A 388 6.81 -21.60 -13.50
C LEU A 388 7.64 -21.06 -12.35
N GLY A 389 7.14 -21.21 -11.12
CA GLY A 389 7.83 -20.70 -9.94
C GLY A 389 7.58 -21.54 -8.69
N VAL A 390 8.55 -21.54 -7.79
CA VAL A 390 8.52 -22.26 -6.52
C VAL A 390 9.27 -21.47 -5.44
N ARG A 391 8.75 -21.52 -4.21
CA ARG A 391 9.37 -20.97 -3.02
C ARG A 391 9.19 -21.92 -1.84
N SER A 392 10.21 -22.01 -0.99
CA SER A 392 10.12 -22.57 0.36
C SER A 392 10.59 -21.52 1.36
N GLN A 393 9.80 -21.25 2.39
CA GLN A 393 10.11 -20.26 3.43
C GLN A 393 9.89 -20.89 4.81
N ARG A 394 10.88 -20.75 5.67
CA ARG A 394 10.82 -21.08 7.10
C ARG A 394 10.82 -19.81 7.90
N LEU A 395 9.88 -19.69 8.84
CA LEU A 395 9.78 -18.63 9.82
C LEU A 395 9.91 -19.22 11.21
N GLU A 396 10.79 -18.61 12.02
CA GLU A 396 10.88 -18.81 13.46
C GLU A 396 10.39 -17.55 14.14
N GLN A 397 9.47 -17.68 15.08
CA GLN A 397 8.86 -16.58 15.80
C GLN A 397 8.87 -16.85 17.29
N SER A 398 9.25 -15.85 18.09
CA SER A 398 9.13 -15.86 19.55
C SER A 398 8.45 -14.59 20.00
N ALA A 399 7.67 -14.68 21.07
CA ALA A 399 7.04 -13.52 21.69
C ALA A 399 6.93 -13.74 23.20
N SER A 400 6.97 -12.66 23.97
CA SER A 400 6.87 -12.69 25.43
C SER A 400 6.22 -11.41 25.95
N GLN A 401 5.59 -11.51 27.10
CA GLN A 401 5.04 -10.41 27.88
C GLN A 401 5.43 -10.61 29.34
N SER A 402 5.92 -9.53 29.99
CA SER A 402 6.23 -9.57 31.42
C SER A 402 4.96 -9.72 32.26
N ALA A 403 5.11 -10.16 33.51
CA ALA A 403 4.03 -10.12 34.49
C ALA A 403 3.54 -8.68 34.71
N TYR A 404 2.26 -8.50 34.94
CA TYR A 404 1.65 -7.19 35.21
C TYR A 404 0.36 -7.35 36.04
N THR A 405 -0.19 -6.22 36.48
CA THR A 405 -1.48 -6.18 37.17
C THR A 405 -2.55 -5.63 36.20
N THR A 406 -3.64 -6.36 36.01
CA THR A 406 -4.75 -5.93 35.17
C THR A 406 -5.36 -4.63 35.65
N TYR A 407 -6.13 -3.96 34.78
CA TYR A 407 -6.91 -2.77 35.16
C TYR A 407 -7.80 -3.01 36.40
N TRP A 408 -8.36 -4.21 36.57
CA TRP A 408 -9.22 -4.60 37.68
C TRP A 408 -8.45 -5.12 38.92
N GLY A 409 -7.11 -5.00 38.94
CA GLY A 409 -6.26 -5.36 40.06
C GLY A 409 -5.88 -6.84 40.18
N GLY A 410 -6.20 -7.65 39.16
CA GLY A 410 -5.79 -9.06 39.09
C GLY A 410 -4.34 -9.24 38.63
N PRO A 411 -3.50 -10.05 39.32
CA PRO A 411 -2.16 -10.34 38.87
C PRO A 411 -2.18 -11.25 37.63
N GLN A 412 -1.42 -10.89 36.60
CA GLN A 412 -1.18 -11.71 35.43
C GLN A 412 0.29 -12.19 35.43
N ALA A 413 0.49 -13.47 35.22
CA ALA A 413 1.81 -14.05 35.13
C ALA A 413 2.48 -13.66 33.80
N ALA A 414 3.81 -13.68 33.78
CA ALA A 414 4.56 -13.55 32.53
C ALA A 414 4.19 -14.67 31.55
N MET A 415 4.08 -14.32 30.28
CA MET A 415 3.73 -15.23 29.19
C MET A 415 4.84 -15.24 28.14
N SER A 416 5.08 -16.39 27.53
CA SER A 416 5.99 -16.52 26.40
C SER A 416 5.61 -17.67 25.50
N GLY A 417 6.01 -17.59 24.23
CA GLY A 417 5.79 -18.66 23.28
C GLY A 417 6.77 -18.62 22.12
N GLN A 418 6.87 -19.73 21.42
CA GLN A 418 7.69 -19.89 20.21
C GLN A 418 6.95 -20.72 19.18
N SER A 419 7.12 -20.38 17.90
CA SER A 419 6.63 -21.20 16.80
C SER A 419 7.68 -21.29 15.68
N VAL A 420 7.62 -22.39 14.95
CA VAL A 420 8.42 -22.61 13.74
C VAL A 420 7.49 -23.14 12.68
N ASP A 421 7.34 -22.40 11.60
CA ASP A 421 6.50 -22.76 10.48
C ASP A 421 7.30 -22.80 9.17
N THR A 422 7.00 -23.79 8.33
CA THR A 422 7.56 -23.87 6.97
C THR A 422 6.40 -23.91 5.97
N ARG A 423 6.44 -23.04 4.97
CA ARG A 423 5.45 -22.97 3.92
C ARG A 423 6.08 -22.94 2.53
N GLY A 424 5.39 -23.60 1.58
CA GLY A 424 5.72 -23.56 0.17
C GLY A 424 4.73 -22.73 -0.63
N ALA A 425 5.21 -22.09 -1.69
CA ALA A 425 4.37 -21.48 -2.71
C ALA A 425 4.79 -21.95 -4.10
N TYR A 426 3.80 -22.05 -4.99
CA TYR A 426 3.95 -22.49 -6.36
C TYR A 426 3.16 -21.58 -7.28
N GLU A 427 3.65 -21.34 -8.48
CA GLU A 427 2.90 -20.68 -9.54
C GLU A 427 3.13 -21.35 -10.89
N ALA A 428 2.10 -21.30 -11.71
CA ALA A 428 2.17 -21.64 -13.12
C ALA A 428 1.31 -20.64 -13.90
N GLY A 429 1.83 -20.17 -15.03
CA GLY A 429 1.12 -19.21 -15.86
C GLY A 429 1.54 -19.28 -17.31
N LEU A 430 0.58 -19.01 -18.19
CA LEU A 430 0.79 -18.85 -19.62
C LEU A 430 0.45 -17.45 -20.05
N SER A 431 1.32 -16.83 -20.85
CA SER A 431 1.08 -15.54 -21.50
C SER A 431 1.17 -15.70 -22.99
N TYR A 432 0.08 -15.37 -23.70
CA TYR A 432 0.07 -15.28 -25.16
C TYR A 432 0.02 -13.82 -25.58
N ARG A 433 0.93 -13.42 -26.49
CA ARG A 433 1.03 -12.07 -27.02
C ARG A 433 0.83 -12.07 -28.54
N ALA A 434 0.03 -11.15 -29.03
CA ALA A 434 -0.04 -10.72 -30.41
C ALA A 434 0.44 -9.27 -30.54
N ASP A 435 0.34 -8.67 -31.73
CA ASP A 435 0.91 -7.35 -31.97
C ASP A 435 0.32 -6.24 -31.08
N ASP A 436 -1.01 -6.30 -30.86
CA ASP A 436 -1.77 -5.29 -30.13
C ASP A 436 -2.43 -5.81 -28.85
N TRP A 437 -2.31 -7.10 -28.52
CA TRP A 437 -2.94 -7.67 -27.33
C TRP A 437 -2.12 -8.78 -26.67
N LYS A 438 -2.33 -8.90 -25.38
CA LYS A 438 -1.84 -9.95 -24.51
C LYS A 438 -3.01 -10.60 -23.78
N VAL A 439 -3.00 -11.93 -23.68
CA VAL A 439 -3.89 -12.68 -22.78
C VAL A 439 -3.04 -13.61 -21.94
N TYR A 440 -3.42 -13.77 -20.69
CA TYR A 440 -2.72 -14.68 -19.79
C TYR A 440 -3.72 -15.45 -18.91
N GLY A 441 -3.27 -16.61 -18.45
CA GLY A 441 -3.92 -17.36 -17.38
C GLY A 441 -2.87 -17.79 -16.38
N ARG A 442 -3.16 -17.71 -15.10
CA ARG A 442 -2.26 -18.16 -14.04
C ARG A 442 -2.97 -18.79 -12.86
N VAL A 443 -2.26 -19.68 -12.18
CA VAL A 443 -2.59 -20.18 -10.86
C VAL A 443 -1.39 -19.99 -9.96
N GLY A 444 -1.63 -19.49 -8.74
CA GLY A 444 -0.58 -19.28 -7.75
C GLY A 444 -1.11 -19.55 -6.35
N THR A 445 -0.26 -20.17 -5.52
CA THR A 445 -0.53 -20.36 -4.10
C THR A 445 0.07 -19.23 -3.29
N SER A 446 -0.49 -18.97 -2.12
CA SER A 446 -0.01 -17.94 -1.19
C SER A 446 -0.06 -18.42 0.25
N TYR A 447 0.74 -17.78 1.10
CA TYR A 447 0.68 -17.94 2.55
C TYR A 447 1.00 -16.61 3.26
N ARG A 448 0.57 -16.49 4.51
CA ARG A 448 0.95 -15.42 5.43
C ARG A 448 1.13 -15.99 6.83
N PHE A 449 2.23 -15.67 7.46
CA PHE A 449 2.43 -15.94 8.89
C PHE A 449 1.76 -14.87 9.74
N PRO A 450 1.39 -15.16 11.00
CA PRO A 450 0.91 -14.14 11.92
C PRO A 450 1.95 -13.03 12.10
N ASN A 451 1.48 -11.79 12.18
CA ASN A 451 2.30 -10.67 12.64
C ASN A 451 2.55 -10.81 14.13
N THR A 452 3.57 -10.17 14.67
CA THR A 452 3.85 -10.27 16.10
C THR A 452 2.82 -9.55 16.97
N ASP A 453 2.18 -8.48 16.48
CA ASP A 453 1.07 -7.81 17.16
C ASP A 453 -0.22 -8.66 17.19
N GLU A 454 -0.41 -9.53 16.19
CA GLU A 454 -1.56 -10.44 16.17
C GLU A 454 -1.50 -11.52 17.25
N LEU A 455 -0.33 -11.72 17.89
CA LEU A 455 -0.16 -12.61 19.03
C LEU A 455 -0.64 -12.01 20.36
N TYR A 456 -0.84 -10.69 20.38
CA TYR A 456 -1.31 -9.94 21.53
C TYR A 456 -2.68 -9.35 21.24
N GLY A 457 -3.52 -9.26 22.26
CA GLY A 457 -4.82 -8.63 22.17
C GLY A 457 -5.32 -8.21 23.54
N LEU A 458 -6.48 -7.57 23.60
CA LEU A 458 -7.18 -7.26 24.83
C LEU A 458 -8.60 -7.79 24.73
N ASP A 459 -9.10 -8.40 25.80
CA ASP A 459 -10.51 -8.69 25.94
C ASP A 459 -11.28 -7.36 26.01
N PRO A 460 -12.31 -7.14 25.17
CA PRO A 460 -13.00 -5.85 25.11
C PRO A 460 -13.88 -5.56 26.33
N LEU A 461 -14.16 -6.55 27.18
CA LEU A 461 -14.99 -6.41 28.41
C LEU A 461 -14.15 -6.24 29.66
N THR A 462 -13.08 -7.02 29.77
CA THR A 462 -12.23 -7.06 30.97
C THR A 462 -10.96 -6.26 30.84
N TYR A 463 -10.59 -5.87 29.61
CA TYR A 463 -9.31 -5.27 29.25
C TYR A 463 -8.09 -6.12 29.62
N ASP A 464 -8.33 -7.41 29.87
CA ASP A 464 -7.27 -8.36 30.14
C ASP A 464 -6.55 -8.72 28.83
N PRO A 465 -5.23 -8.92 28.85
CA PRO A 465 -4.50 -9.30 27.66
C PRO A 465 -4.84 -10.73 27.25
N VAL A 466 -4.98 -10.88 25.94
CA VAL A 466 -5.11 -12.16 25.27
C VAL A 466 -3.80 -12.46 24.56
N PHE A 467 -3.23 -13.65 24.76
CA PHE A 467 -2.01 -14.11 24.10
C PHE A 467 -2.34 -15.29 23.18
N ALA A 468 -2.42 -15.01 21.87
CA ALA A 468 -2.93 -15.93 20.85
C ALA A 468 -1.81 -16.64 20.08
N PHE A 469 -0.98 -17.44 20.74
CA PHE A 469 0.09 -18.22 20.09
C PHE A 469 -0.41 -19.42 19.27
N GLY A 470 -1.70 -19.71 19.29
CA GLY A 470 -2.36 -20.76 18.52
C GLY A 470 -2.77 -20.37 17.11
N LEU A 471 -2.47 -19.14 16.65
CA LEU A 471 -2.80 -18.71 15.30
C LEU A 471 -2.03 -19.53 14.26
N ARG A 472 -2.78 -20.08 13.31
CA ARG A 472 -2.20 -20.83 12.20
C ARG A 472 -1.83 -19.90 11.04
N PRO A 473 -0.75 -20.17 10.29
CA PRO A 473 -0.45 -19.45 9.07
C PRO A 473 -1.59 -19.57 8.05
N GLN A 474 -2.05 -18.42 7.56
CA GLN A 474 -3.02 -18.33 6.47
C GLN A 474 -2.40 -18.88 5.19
N HIS A 475 -3.20 -19.54 4.34
CA HIS A 475 -2.77 -20.02 3.03
C HIS A 475 -3.93 -20.02 2.04
N GLY A 476 -3.61 -20.00 0.75
CA GLY A 476 -4.64 -20.00 -0.27
C GLY A 476 -4.14 -20.23 -1.69
N THR A 477 -5.10 -20.19 -2.62
CA THR A 477 -4.86 -20.33 -4.06
C THR A 477 -5.63 -19.25 -4.80
N THR A 478 -4.96 -18.63 -5.76
CA THR A 478 -5.55 -17.65 -6.69
C THR A 478 -5.51 -18.20 -8.10
N TYR A 479 -6.65 -18.17 -8.78
CA TYR A 479 -6.81 -18.45 -10.21
C TYR A 479 -7.13 -17.12 -10.90
N GLU A 480 -6.49 -16.82 -12.02
CA GLU A 480 -6.69 -15.57 -12.74
C GLU A 480 -6.57 -15.77 -14.25
N ILE A 481 -7.48 -15.13 -14.98
CA ILE A 481 -7.40 -14.94 -16.42
C ILE A 481 -7.54 -13.44 -16.69
N GLY A 482 -6.67 -12.91 -17.53
CA GLY A 482 -6.72 -11.50 -17.87
C GLY A 482 -6.04 -11.18 -19.20
N GLY A 483 -6.09 -9.92 -19.57
CA GLY A 483 -5.47 -9.47 -20.79
C GLY A 483 -5.44 -7.96 -20.91
N THR A 484 -4.62 -7.49 -21.86
CA THR A 484 -4.49 -6.08 -22.22
C THR A 484 -4.54 -5.96 -23.73
N LYS A 485 -5.27 -4.98 -24.24
CA LYS A 485 -5.33 -4.62 -25.66
C LYS A 485 -4.86 -3.20 -25.85
N LYS A 486 -3.91 -2.97 -26.77
CA LYS A 486 -3.53 -1.65 -27.23
C LYS A 486 -4.59 -1.12 -28.19
N ILE A 487 -5.03 0.11 -28.04
CA ILE A 487 -6.02 0.77 -28.92
C ILE A 487 -5.51 2.18 -29.21
N GLY A 488 -5.06 2.39 -30.45
CA GLY A 488 -4.42 3.66 -30.81
C GLY A 488 -3.27 4.01 -29.88
N ARG A 489 -3.35 5.16 -29.23
CA ARG A 489 -2.37 5.63 -28.22
C ARG A 489 -2.81 5.29 -26.78
N GLY A 490 -3.52 4.19 -26.57
CA GLY A 490 -4.00 3.79 -25.27
C GLY A 490 -4.07 2.28 -25.07
N SER A 491 -4.67 1.87 -23.96
CA SER A 491 -4.84 0.46 -23.63
C SER A 491 -6.14 0.19 -22.87
N LEU A 492 -6.69 -0.99 -23.08
CA LEU A 492 -7.76 -1.59 -22.28
C LEU A 492 -7.21 -2.81 -21.57
N GLY A 493 -7.51 -2.95 -20.30
CA GLY A 493 -7.15 -4.12 -19.50
C GLY A 493 -8.38 -4.76 -18.87
N PHE A 494 -8.34 -6.08 -18.72
CA PHE A 494 -9.31 -6.82 -17.92
C PHE A 494 -8.62 -7.92 -17.14
N SER A 495 -9.16 -8.28 -15.97
CA SER A 495 -8.86 -9.53 -15.29
C SER A 495 -10.11 -10.08 -14.59
N VAL A 496 -10.20 -11.39 -14.52
CA VAL A 496 -11.18 -12.13 -13.70
C VAL A 496 -10.38 -13.07 -12.81
N TYR A 497 -10.68 -13.03 -11.52
CA TYR A 497 -9.95 -13.84 -10.56
C TYR A 497 -10.88 -14.51 -9.54
N GLN A 498 -10.41 -15.64 -9.02
CA GLN A 498 -10.93 -16.27 -7.82
C GLN A 498 -9.79 -16.51 -6.85
N GLN A 499 -9.95 -16.07 -5.61
CA GLN A 499 -9.04 -16.33 -4.51
C GLN A 499 -9.77 -17.10 -3.41
N ASP A 500 -9.27 -18.28 -3.08
CA ASP A 500 -9.72 -19.09 -1.95
C ASP A 500 -8.64 -19.06 -0.86
N LEU A 501 -8.98 -18.56 0.33
CA LEU A 501 -8.10 -18.54 1.50
C LEU A 501 -8.61 -19.50 2.57
N LYS A 502 -7.68 -20.09 3.29
CA LYS A 502 -7.90 -20.91 4.49
C LYS A 502 -7.14 -20.31 5.66
N ASP A 503 -7.71 -20.43 6.86
CA ASP A 503 -7.17 -19.91 8.10
C ASP A 503 -6.83 -18.41 8.01
N GLU A 504 -7.69 -17.61 7.36
CA GLU A 504 -7.47 -16.17 7.22
C GLU A 504 -7.41 -15.52 8.60
N ILE A 505 -6.28 -14.86 8.89
CA ILE A 505 -6.06 -14.22 10.20
C ILE A 505 -6.75 -12.88 10.22
N THR A 506 -7.53 -12.64 11.26
CA THR A 506 -8.33 -11.44 11.43
C THR A 506 -8.61 -11.18 12.91
N SER A 507 -9.10 -9.98 13.26
CA SER A 507 -9.53 -9.67 14.62
C SER A 507 -10.67 -10.58 15.07
N ASP A 508 -10.66 -10.96 16.37
CA ASP A 508 -11.75 -11.66 17.03
C ASP A 508 -12.64 -10.63 17.73
N PRO A 509 -13.97 -10.61 17.48
CA PRO A 509 -14.89 -9.74 18.21
C PRO A 509 -14.85 -9.89 19.74
N ASN A 510 -14.37 -11.02 20.23
CA ASN A 510 -14.21 -11.32 21.66
C ASN A 510 -12.81 -10.95 22.20
N GLY A 511 -11.99 -10.29 21.41
CA GLY A 511 -10.64 -9.87 21.77
C GLY A 511 -9.52 -10.70 21.11
N GLY A 512 -8.42 -10.03 20.77
CA GLY A 512 -7.29 -10.65 20.08
C GLY A 512 -7.57 -10.95 18.61
N ASN A 513 -7.02 -12.05 18.11
CA ASN A 513 -7.10 -12.45 16.72
C ASN A 513 -7.52 -13.92 16.57
N MET A 514 -8.16 -14.24 15.44
CA MET A 514 -8.65 -15.58 15.12
C MET A 514 -8.32 -15.99 13.68
N ASN A 515 -8.40 -17.29 13.40
CA ASN A 515 -8.40 -17.82 12.05
C ASN A 515 -9.83 -18.04 11.54
N VAL A 516 -10.22 -17.36 10.47
CA VAL A 516 -11.45 -17.68 9.72
C VAL A 516 -11.17 -18.89 8.85
N PRO A 517 -11.93 -20.02 8.99
CA PRO A 517 -11.55 -21.28 8.40
C PRO A 517 -11.46 -21.24 6.86
N LYS A 518 -12.36 -20.52 6.18
CA LYS A 518 -12.34 -20.39 4.72
C LYS A 518 -13.06 -19.13 4.26
N THR A 519 -12.41 -18.37 3.37
CA THR A 519 -13.02 -17.25 2.65
C THR A 519 -12.79 -17.43 1.15
N ARG A 520 -13.68 -16.81 0.34
CA ARG A 520 -13.55 -16.74 -1.12
C ARG A 520 -13.79 -15.33 -1.60
N ARG A 521 -12.94 -14.87 -2.52
CA ARG A 521 -13.13 -13.64 -3.29
C ARG A 521 -13.22 -13.98 -4.76
N LEU A 522 -14.27 -13.47 -5.41
CA LEU A 522 -14.46 -13.54 -6.86
C LEU A 522 -14.54 -12.11 -7.38
N GLY A 523 -13.68 -11.75 -8.31
CA GLY A 523 -13.64 -10.37 -8.79
C GLY A 523 -13.38 -10.24 -10.29
N THR A 524 -13.79 -9.09 -10.80
CA THR A 524 -13.53 -8.64 -12.17
C THR A 524 -12.97 -7.22 -12.09
N GLU A 525 -11.86 -6.99 -12.76
CA GLU A 525 -11.19 -5.69 -12.88
C GLU A 525 -11.18 -5.27 -14.36
N LEU A 526 -11.59 -4.04 -14.61
CA LEU A 526 -11.53 -3.41 -15.92
C LEU A 526 -10.74 -2.11 -15.82
N SER A 527 -9.85 -1.86 -16.76
CA SER A 527 -9.07 -0.62 -16.86
C SER A 527 -9.03 -0.10 -18.28
N ALA A 528 -8.98 1.22 -18.40
CA ALA A 528 -8.76 1.88 -19.68
C ALA A 528 -7.86 3.08 -19.45
N ASN A 529 -6.84 3.24 -20.28
CA ASN A 529 -5.98 4.42 -20.37
C ASN A 529 -5.97 4.85 -21.84
N LEU A 530 -6.60 5.97 -22.14
CA LEU A 530 -6.87 6.37 -23.52
C LEU A 530 -6.41 7.82 -23.74
N GLU A 531 -5.76 8.07 -24.86
CA GLU A 531 -5.60 9.39 -25.40
C GLU A 531 -6.84 9.72 -26.25
N LEU A 532 -7.77 10.47 -25.65
CA LEU A 532 -9.08 10.79 -26.27
C LEU A 532 -8.94 11.83 -27.39
N ALA A 533 -7.95 12.70 -27.28
CA ALA A 533 -7.53 13.67 -28.26
C ALA A 533 -6.07 14.08 -27.98
N ASP A 534 -5.39 14.78 -28.88
CA ASP A 534 -3.97 15.16 -28.74
C ASP A 534 -3.64 15.86 -27.41
N ALA A 535 -4.59 16.58 -26.82
CA ALA A 535 -4.42 17.27 -25.55
C ALA A 535 -5.21 16.64 -24.39
N LEU A 536 -5.97 15.56 -24.64
CA LEU A 536 -6.92 15.03 -23.66
C LEU A 536 -6.66 13.54 -23.41
N ARG A 537 -6.33 13.21 -22.17
CA ARG A 537 -6.14 11.83 -21.70
C ARG A 537 -7.20 11.47 -20.68
N GLY A 538 -7.73 10.25 -20.79
CA GLY A 538 -8.68 9.67 -19.85
C GLY A 538 -8.18 8.35 -19.31
N ASN A 539 -8.43 8.11 -18.02
CA ASN A 539 -8.30 6.80 -17.41
C ASN A 539 -9.60 6.39 -16.75
N LEU A 540 -9.86 5.09 -16.74
CA LEU A 540 -11.02 4.49 -16.07
C LEU A 540 -10.59 3.18 -15.43
N GLY A 541 -11.03 2.98 -14.20
CA GLY A 541 -10.88 1.72 -13.48
C GLY A 541 -12.20 1.30 -12.85
N VAL A 542 -12.56 0.03 -12.97
CA VAL A 542 -13.74 -0.55 -12.32
C VAL A 542 -13.35 -1.89 -11.71
N THR A 543 -13.69 -2.08 -10.45
CA THR A 543 -13.56 -3.35 -9.73
C THR A 543 -14.96 -3.80 -9.28
N LEU A 544 -15.32 -5.02 -9.65
CA LEU A 544 -16.50 -5.73 -9.16
C LEU A 544 -15.97 -6.90 -8.33
N GLU A 545 -16.38 -7.00 -7.06
CA GLU A 545 -15.85 -8.02 -6.15
C GLU A 545 -16.94 -8.56 -5.23
N ASP A 546 -17.01 -9.87 -5.09
CA ASP A 546 -17.82 -10.56 -4.09
C ASP A 546 -16.92 -11.37 -3.17
N ALA A 547 -16.96 -11.03 -1.87
CA ALA A 547 -16.12 -11.63 -0.82
C ALA A 547 -17.01 -12.29 0.23
N GLU A 548 -16.87 -13.60 0.40
CA GLU A 548 -17.73 -14.42 1.26
C GLU A 548 -16.93 -15.32 2.20
N ILE A 549 -17.41 -15.46 3.43
CA ILE A 549 -16.95 -16.46 4.39
C ILE A 549 -17.61 -17.80 4.04
N ARG A 550 -16.81 -18.82 3.74
CA ARG A 550 -17.31 -20.11 3.20
C ARG A 550 -17.39 -21.23 4.23
N ALA A 551 -16.81 -21.03 5.43
CA ALA A 551 -16.83 -22.03 6.49
C ALA A 551 -16.68 -21.39 7.87
N GLY A 552 -17.08 -22.13 8.92
CA GLY A 552 -17.02 -21.69 10.33
C GLY A 552 -18.32 -21.03 10.78
N ALA A 553 -18.27 -20.37 11.93
CA ALA A 553 -19.45 -19.76 12.59
C ALA A 553 -20.12 -18.68 11.73
N TYR A 554 -19.38 -18.03 10.83
CA TYR A 554 -19.85 -16.95 9.98
C TYR A 554 -20.06 -17.38 8.50
N ALA A 555 -20.19 -18.68 8.23
CA ALA A 555 -20.41 -19.18 6.86
C ALA A 555 -21.61 -18.51 6.18
N GLY A 556 -21.46 -18.13 4.90
CA GLY A 556 -22.46 -17.40 4.12
C GLY A 556 -22.50 -15.89 4.37
N ARG A 557 -21.66 -15.36 5.25
CA ARG A 557 -21.56 -13.92 5.51
C ARG A 557 -20.54 -13.25 4.59
N THR A 558 -20.81 -11.96 4.26
CA THR A 558 -19.88 -11.13 3.49
C THR A 558 -18.67 -10.77 4.33
N VAL A 559 -17.47 -10.83 3.77
CA VAL A 559 -16.23 -10.38 4.41
C VAL A 559 -16.32 -8.87 4.69
N PRO A 560 -16.02 -8.41 5.92
CA PRO A 560 -16.03 -7.00 6.28
C PRO A 560 -15.14 -6.12 5.39
N LEU A 561 -15.52 -4.84 5.24
CA LEU A 561 -14.81 -3.76 4.53
C LEU A 561 -14.54 -3.97 3.03
N VAL A 562 -15.02 -5.03 2.42
CA VAL A 562 -14.90 -5.26 0.98
C VAL A 562 -16.12 -4.68 0.24
N PRO A 563 -15.95 -3.60 -0.56
CA PRO A 563 -17.05 -3.05 -1.34
C PRO A 563 -17.28 -3.90 -2.58
N LYS A 564 -18.56 -4.15 -2.93
CA LYS A 564 -18.90 -4.92 -4.14
C LYS A 564 -18.56 -4.20 -5.44
N VAL A 565 -18.47 -2.87 -5.41
CA VAL A 565 -18.17 -2.03 -6.58
C VAL A 565 -17.24 -0.92 -6.16
N GLN A 566 -16.14 -0.76 -6.88
CA GLN A 566 -15.28 0.42 -6.83
C GLN A 566 -15.07 0.92 -8.26
N ALA A 567 -14.98 2.23 -8.43
CA ALA A 567 -14.67 2.83 -9.72
C ALA A 567 -13.83 4.09 -9.55
N SER A 568 -12.90 4.30 -10.48
CA SER A 568 -12.14 5.54 -10.59
C SER A 568 -12.18 6.02 -12.03
N ALA A 569 -12.28 7.34 -12.22
CA ALA A 569 -12.18 7.96 -13.53
C ALA A 569 -11.32 9.21 -13.42
N GLY A 570 -10.36 9.35 -14.30
CA GLY A 570 -9.49 10.52 -14.40
C GLY A 570 -9.56 11.13 -15.79
N LEU A 571 -9.49 12.44 -15.86
CA LEU A 571 -9.40 13.19 -17.09
C LEU A 571 -8.32 14.25 -16.92
N THR A 572 -7.35 14.29 -17.85
CA THR A 572 -6.30 15.30 -17.89
C THR A 572 -6.30 16.00 -19.23
N TRP A 573 -6.53 17.30 -19.20
CA TRP A 573 -6.47 18.17 -20.36
C TRP A 573 -5.21 19.03 -20.33
N SER A 574 -4.25 18.74 -21.22
CA SER A 574 -3.01 19.49 -21.40
C SER A 574 -3.20 20.52 -22.51
N ARG A 575 -3.85 21.66 -22.15
CA ARG A 575 -4.18 22.73 -23.13
C ARG A 575 -2.95 23.22 -23.89
N THR A 576 -1.82 23.32 -23.23
CA THR A 576 -0.52 23.66 -23.80
C THR A 576 0.57 22.88 -23.06
N ALA A 577 1.82 22.93 -23.52
CA ALA A 577 2.95 22.41 -22.75
C ALA A 577 3.12 23.11 -21.37
N ALA A 578 2.51 24.31 -21.23
CA ALA A 578 2.60 25.14 -20.03
C ALA A 578 1.36 25.08 -19.12
N ALA A 579 0.27 24.40 -19.50
CA ALA A 579 -0.94 24.35 -18.68
C ALA A 579 -1.66 23.00 -18.79
N ALA A 580 -1.91 22.37 -17.66
CA ALA A 580 -2.66 21.12 -17.53
C ALA A 580 -3.74 21.23 -16.47
N TYR A 581 -4.88 20.59 -16.72
CA TYR A 581 -6.02 20.54 -15.81
C TYR A 581 -6.42 19.06 -15.65
N SER A 582 -6.54 18.61 -14.42
CA SER A 582 -6.92 17.24 -14.13
C SER A 582 -8.14 17.18 -13.21
N ALA A 583 -9.00 16.21 -13.46
CA ALA A 583 -10.13 15.86 -12.59
C ALA A 583 -10.06 14.35 -12.31
N ARG A 584 -10.24 13.95 -11.05
CA ARG A 584 -10.29 12.55 -10.62
C ARG A 584 -11.55 12.30 -9.81
N LEU A 585 -12.34 11.34 -10.25
CA LEU A 585 -13.53 10.85 -9.57
C LEU A 585 -13.25 9.47 -9.00
N ASN A 586 -13.48 9.29 -7.71
CA ASN A 586 -13.37 8.01 -7.03
C ASN A 586 -14.71 7.63 -6.41
N TYR A 587 -15.23 6.44 -6.73
CA TYR A 587 -16.42 5.84 -6.15
C TYR A 587 -16.06 4.59 -5.38
N VAL A 588 -16.52 4.52 -4.13
CA VAL A 588 -16.45 3.32 -3.28
C VAL A 588 -17.87 2.95 -2.88
N GLY A 589 -18.30 1.76 -3.21
CA GLY A 589 -19.62 1.24 -2.87
C GLY A 589 -19.81 1.01 -1.38
N LYS A 590 -21.07 0.75 -0.97
CA LYS A 590 -21.36 0.35 0.40
C LYS A 590 -20.67 -0.99 0.73
N ARG A 591 -20.25 -1.14 2.00
CA ARG A 591 -19.55 -2.32 2.49
C ARG A 591 -19.94 -2.63 3.94
N ARG A 592 -19.68 -3.84 4.42
CA ARG A 592 -19.88 -4.19 5.84
C ARG A 592 -18.89 -3.41 6.70
N TYR A 593 -19.25 -3.13 7.95
CA TYR A 593 -18.35 -2.52 8.92
C TYR A 593 -17.17 -3.46 9.24
N GLY A 594 -16.04 -2.92 9.62
CA GLY A 594 -14.94 -3.70 10.19
C GLY A 594 -15.39 -4.46 11.42
N ASP A 595 -14.84 -5.66 11.61
CA ASP A 595 -15.11 -6.57 12.73
C ASP A 595 -16.56 -7.13 12.79
N ASP A 596 -17.44 -6.73 11.87
CA ASP A 596 -18.83 -7.26 11.76
C ASP A 596 -18.87 -8.55 10.91
N TYR A 597 -18.24 -9.62 11.40
CA TYR A 597 -18.26 -10.92 10.70
C TYR A 597 -19.65 -11.57 10.69
N ALA A 598 -20.48 -11.27 11.67
CA ALA A 598 -21.87 -11.72 11.74
C ALA A 598 -22.79 -10.98 10.75
N ASN A 599 -22.32 -9.87 10.17
CA ASN A 599 -23.08 -8.94 9.34
C ASN A 599 -24.32 -8.37 10.07
N ALA A 600 -24.18 -8.09 11.36
CA ALA A 600 -25.27 -7.63 12.24
C ALA A 600 -25.57 -6.13 12.04
N ALA A 601 -24.57 -5.30 11.76
CA ALA A 601 -24.65 -3.83 11.80
C ALA A 601 -25.11 -3.16 10.50
N GLY A 602 -25.48 -3.88 9.45
CA GLY A 602 -25.86 -3.27 8.18
C GLY A 602 -24.65 -2.90 7.31
N TYR A 603 -24.61 -1.69 6.74
CA TYR A 603 -23.57 -1.28 5.79
C TYR A 603 -23.02 0.11 6.09
N LEU A 604 -21.71 0.23 6.10
CA LEU A 604 -21.03 1.52 5.95
C LEU A 604 -21.38 2.11 4.58
N ALA A 605 -21.83 3.35 4.56
CA ALA A 605 -22.29 4.01 3.35
C ALA A 605 -21.16 4.16 2.31
N GLY A 606 -21.52 4.00 1.04
CA GLY A 606 -20.64 4.32 -0.08
C GLY A 606 -20.49 5.83 -0.28
N TYR A 607 -19.44 6.21 -1.04
CA TYR A 607 -19.20 7.62 -1.36
C TYR A 607 -18.61 7.81 -2.76
N THR A 608 -18.73 9.04 -3.25
CA THR A 608 -18.06 9.53 -4.45
C THR A 608 -17.26 10.78 -4.08
N LYS A 609 -15.98 10.81 -4.43
CA LYS A 609 -15.06 11.93 -4.20
C LYS A 609 -14.58 12.48 -5.55
N LEU A 610 -14.67 13.79 -5.74
CA LEU A 610 -14.11 14.50 -6.89
C LEU A 610 -12.94 15.36 -6.44
N ASP A 611 -11.78 15.16 -7.07
CA ASP A 611 -10.57 15.93 -6.86
C ASP A 611 -10.18 16.66 -8.15
N LEU A 612 -9.71 17.90 -8.03
CA LEU A 612 -9.34 18.77 -9.15
C LEU A 612 -7.91 19.27 -8.97
N LEU A 613 -7.16 19.37 -10.06
CA LEU A 613 -5.82 19.95 -10.11
C LEU A 613 -5.71 20.85 -11.33
N ALA A 614 -5.14 22.03 -11.15
CA ALA A 614 -4.69 22.91 -12.23
C ALA A 614 -3.19 23.17 -12.03
N SER A 615 -2.41 22.98 -13.09
CA SER A 615 -0.95 23.14 -13.09
C SER A 615 -0.54 24.10 -14.21
N TRP A 616 0.27 25.10 -13.87
CA TRP A 616 0.81 26.09 -14.81
C TRP A 616 2.33 26.14 -14.71
N ARG A 617 3.00 25.99 -15.85
CA ARG A 617 4.43 26.17 -15.97
C ARG A 617 4.76 27.55 -16.58
N ILE A 618 5.48 28.36 -15.84
CA ILE A 618 5.88 29.71 -16.21
C ILE A 618 7.40 29.77 -16.09
N ARG A 619 8.12 29.63 -17.21
CA ARG A 619 9.59 29.48 -17.24
C ARG A 619 10.03 28.30 -16.36
N ASP A 620 10.79 28.58 -15.30
CA ASP A 620 11.33 27.62 -14.37
C ASP A 620 10.41 27.37 -13.16
N TRP A 621 9.23 28.02 -13.11
CA TRP A 621 8.21 27.83 -12.07
C TRP A 621 7.11 26.89 -12.54
N THR A 622 6.69 26.00 -11.65
CA THR A 622 5.42 25.26 -11.76
C THR A 622 4.54 25.66 -10.58
N ILE A 623 3.33 26.13 -10.88
CA ILE A 623 2.33 26.51 -9.88
C ILE A 623 1.19 25.52 -9.98
N ASP A 624 0.84 24.87 -8.87
CA ASP A 624 -0.26 23.94 -8.77
C ASP A 624 -1.35 24.50 -7.84
N ALA A 625 -2.61 24.42 -8.28
CA ALA A 625 -3.78 24.67 -7.45
C ALA A 625 -4.65 23.42 -7.41
N LYS A 626 -4.97 22.94 -6.23
CA LYS A 626 -5.74 21.70 -6.02
C LYS A 626 -6.97 21.91 -5.16
N VAL A 627 -8.05 21.21 -5.49
CA VAL A 627 -9.27 21.13 -4.67
C VAL A 627 -9.56 19.65 -4.48
N LEU A 628 -9.41 19.16 -3.26
CA LEU A 628 -9.74 17.78 -2.91
C LEU A 628 -11.15 17.72 -2.35
N ASN A 629 -11.87 16.63 -2.61
CA ASN A 629 -13.27 16.47 -2.26
C ASN A 629 -14.12 17.73 -2.67
N ALA A 630 -13.99 18.14 -3.93
CA ALA A 630 -14.56 19.39 -4.45
C ALA A 630 -16.09 19.51 -4.21
N THR A 631 -16.81 18.39 -4.16
CA THR A 631 -18.24 18.32 -3.86
C THR A 631 -18.58 18.41 -2.37
N ASP A 632 -17.56 18.51 -1.51
CA ASP A 632 -17.70 18.54 -0.05
C ASP A 632 -18.50 17.35 0.52
N LYS A 633 -18.28 16.17 -0.04
CA LYS A 633 -18.95 14.94 0.41
C LYS A 633 -18.57 14.61 1.85
N LYS A 634 -19.59 14.47 2.72
CA LYS A 634 -19.42 13.88 4.06
C LYS A 634 -19.38 12.37 3.94
N TYR A 635 -18.30 11.74 4.41
CA TYR A 635 -18.17 10.28 4.41
C TYR A 635 -17.18 9.83 5.49
N ALA A 636 -17.23 8.54 5.83
CA ALA A 636 -16.23 7.88 6.64
C ALA A 636 -15.40 6.95 5.75
N ALA A 637 -14.08 7.10 5.78
CA ALA A 637 -13.18 6.24 5.03
C ALA A 637 -13.12 4.83 5.63
N TYR A 638 -13.19 4.75 6.96
CA TYR A 638 -13.27 3.53 7.75
C TYR A 638 -14.44 3.61 8.73
N GLY A 639 -15.07 2.47 9.00
CA GLY A 639 -16.05 2.29 10.05
C GLY A 639 -16.02 0.87 10.56
N GLY A 640 -16.15 0.69 11.86
CA GLY A 640 -16.16 -0.60 12.53
C GLY A 640 -17.43 -0.84 13.33
N TYR A 641 -17.57 -2.05 13.85
CA TYR A 641 -18.65 -2.46 14.74
C TYR A 641 -18.03 -3.12 15.95
N GLY A 642 -18.28 -2.59 17.13
CA GLY A 642 -17.64 -3.03 18.34
C GLY A 642 -18.46 -2.75 19.60
N PHE A 643 -17.98 -3.23 20.74
CA PHE A 643 -18.59 -3.01 22.04
C PHE A 643 -18.32 -1.57 22.51
N ASN A 644 -19.41 -0.84 22.76
CA ASN A 644 -19.38 0.52 23.32
C ASN A 644 -19.52 0.44 24.84
N SER A 645 -18.42 0.60 25.55
CA SER A 645 -18.40 0.56 27.02
C SER A 645 -19.22 1.67 27.68
N GLY A 646 -19.46 2.78 26.99
CA GLY A 646 -20.29 3.88 27.50
C GLY A 646 -21.79 3.56 27.48
N THR A 647 -22.25 2.68 26.61
CA THR A 647 -23.66 2.25 26.51
C THR A 647 -23.88 0.79 26.87
N PHE A 648 -22.80 0.04 27.11
CA PHE A 648 -22.80 -1.41 27.33
C PHE A 648 -23.52 -2.20 26.21
N ALA A 649 -23.37 -1.70 24.95
CA ALA A 649 -23.99 -2.31 23.77
C ALA A 649 -23.03 -2.31 22.59
N TYR A 650 -23.23 -3.20 21.62
CA TYR A 650 -22.52 -3.13 20.35
C TYR A 650 -23.08 -1.98 19.51
N ASP A 651 -22.21 -1.14 18.95
CA ASP A 651 -22.55 0.00 18.11
C ASP A 651 -21.54 0.15 16.96
N THR A 652 -21.89 0.94 15.96
CA THR A 652 -21.00 1.29 14.87
C THR A 652 -20.18 2.54 15.22
N PHE A 653 -18.91 2.53 14.83
CA PHE A 653 -18.05 3.69 14.94
C PHE A 653 -17.43 4.07 13.59
N TYR A 654 -17.04 5.34 13.48
CA TYR A 654 -16.65 5.95 12.22
C TYR A 654 -15.37 6.74 12.36
N TYR A 655 -14.48 6.64 11.36
CA TYR A 655 -13.37 7.56 11.15
C TYR A 655 -13.75 8.54 10.04
N PRO A 656 -14.18 9.76 10.39
CA PRO A 656 -14.61 10.76 9.43
C PRO A 656 -13.46 11.15 8.50
N ALA A 657 -13.69 11.16 7.19
CA ALA A 657 -12.73 11.61 6.21
C ALA A 657 -12.75 13.13 6.05
N ASP A 658 -11.65 13.66 5.52
CA ASP A 658 -11.49 15.11 5.32
C ASP A 658 -12.60 15.69 4.42
N ARG A 659 -13.02 16.89 4.77
CA ARG A 659 -13.96 17.71 4.01
C ARG A 659 -13.23 18.30 2.79
N ARG A 660 -13.91 19.17 2.04
CA ARG A 660 -13.27 19.87 0.92
C ARG A 660 -12.06 20.67 1.40
N THR A 661 -10.94 20.47 0.73
CA THR A 661 -9.68 21.16 0.99
C THR A 661 -9.18 21.87 -0.25
N PHE A 662 -8.52 23.00 -0.05
CA PHE A 662 -7.85 23.78 -1.08
C PHE A 662 -6.34 23.77 -0.81
N GLY A 663 -5.54 23.74 -1.86
CA GLY A 663 -4.10 23.84 -1.74
C GLY A 663 -3.51 24.58 -2.94
N VAL A 664 -2.44 25.32 -2.70
CA VAL A 664 -1.64 25.97 -3.73
C VAL A 664 -0.17 25.68 -3.42
N SER A 665 0.59 25.28 -4.43
CA SER A 665 2.05 25.11 -4.31
C SER A 665 2.77 25.77 -5.47
N ALA A 666 4.01 26.19 -5.21
CA ALA A 666 4.92 26.74 -6.19
C ALA A 666 6.24 25.96 -6.12
N ARG A 667 6.68 25.46 -7.25
CA ARG A 667 7.95 24.75 -7.44
C ARG A 667 8.83 25.56 -8.36
N TYR A 668 10.09 25.72 -7.98
CA TYR A 668 11.15 26.29 -8.80
C TYR A 668 12.15 25.20 -9.19
N ASP A 669 12.33 25.01 -10.50
CA ASP A 669 13.30 24.07 -11.06
C ASP A 669 14.61 24.82 -11.37
N PHE A 670 15.73 24.41 -10.74
CA PHE A 670 17.06 24.97 -11.01
C PHE A 670 17.62 24.34 -12.29
N ARG A 671 18.26 25.17 -13.11
CA ARG A 671 18.94 24.74 -14.35
C ARG A 671 20.29 24.10 -14.07
#